data_3ba1a98e7a2ef4b13b5c1846c60dbd27
#
_entry.id   3ba1a98e7a2ef4b13b5c1846c60dbd27
#
_cell.length_a   1.000
_cell.length_b   1.000
_cell.length_c   1.000
_cell.angle_alpha   90.00
_cell.angle_beta   90.00
_cell.angle_gamma   90.00
#
_symmetry.space_group_name_H-M   'P 1'
#
loop_
_entity.id
_entity.type
_entity.pdbx_description
1 polymer ?
#
loop_
_entity_poly.entity_id
_entity_poly.type
_entity_poly.pdbx_seq_one_letter_code
_entity_poly.pdbx_strand_id
1 'polypeptide(L)'
;NDASPAGSHGTHVAGITAGNGGQITGIAPDAQIIVGKVARSRGGGIPDSALLAALDDMAIIKPDVVNLSLGRTAGMDSAADTLFAGVYEKLQNNGIIVDVAAGNEYSAAYGNKSGKNLPYASDPDSSTLGEPSTFAPVVSVASIENARGGRGAYKMSDFSSWGVSPDMRLKPEVTAPGGNIYSAVPGGGYQYMSGTSMATPQITGVSAVVLERVQNDPLFSSMTARQKVDVVQNLTMGTAVPVTDPNGSNGAYYSPRKQGAGLVNVQAATTTGVYPTVNGATDASRPKADLGDGTNGWHFDVTLHNVSGTAATYDMSAQALSENISGGLFTGTSSDWNGKGVNVTFSKNSVTVPAKGEATVGIDITPGSQFAQYVSENAPSGTFLDGFVRFTSRTNGQADMTVPYLGFYGSWGTPSIFDQLVSEGDGHAASSGIYNGSNGNLLGYNPLVKGRDRQGRPNAERYVISRSTASGAPTAIAPRTGTLRSVHTLTTTYANEAGKSIASFTSKQNWKSVYDSDEQRMSWVEENHESRSINLNDYKYSRLPDGKYTLTISASNDGPSPTKQALTYNFRVDTKAPVVERATLSNGGSTLNVEISDESPLAGFTVNDPNSGQYIYRDVIRNDADQTYSNGRYRYKATVNMSEIRGGGYNKPYVLAWDYGLNHSKATTVGQSAGNGGGADQPGDNGGNTGDQPGNGGNTGDQPGNGGNTGDQPGTGNGGNPGTGVCTPYKSGRWVGDGARWWYVCNDGSGYLRSGWYLIGNRYYYFGPDGYMYTGWLNRGGRWYYLNNSGAMETGWVKVGDSWFYMSSNG
;
A
#
# COMPACT_ATOMS: atom_id res chain seq x y z
N ASN A 1 -17.38 26.18 12.82
CA ASN A 1 -18.75 25.73 13.15
C ASN A 1 -19.31 24.97 11.94
N ASP A 2 -18.92 23.73 11.77
CA ASP A 2 -19.53 22.85 10.77
C ASP A 2 -20.72 22.11 11.41
N ALA A 3 -21.92 22.60 11.13
CA ALA A 3 -23.16 21.99 11.54
C ALA A 3 -23.62 20.83 10.63
N SER A 4 -22.72 20.31 9.77
CA SER A 4 -23.08 19.22 8.86
C SER A 4 -23.11 17.88 9.62
N PRO A 5 -24.20 17.12 9.53
CA PRO A 5 -24.33 15.84 10.25
C PRO A 5 -23.37 14.73 9.77
N ALA A 6 -22.52 15.02 8.80
CA ALA A 6 -21.57 14.06 8.25
C ALA A 6 -20.21 14.02 8.98
N GLY A 7 -20.01 14.80 10.04
CA GLY A 7 -18.73 14.99 10.72
C GLY A 7 -18.78 14.76 12.23
N SER A 8 -19.34 13.63 12.70
CA SER A 8 -19.42 13.34 14.16
C SER A 8 -18.06 13.08 14.80
N HIS A 9 -17.07 12.62 14.04
CA HIS A 9 -15.78 12.18 14.56
C HIS A 9 -15.01 13.28 15.31
N GLY A 10 -14.83 14.48 14.71
CA GLY A 10 -14.10 15.57 15.34
C GLY A 10 -14.79 16.11 16.61
N THR A 11 -16.14 16.19 16.64
CA THR A 11 -16.90 16.57 17.83
C THR A 11 -16.74 15.54 18.94
N HIS A 12 -16.75 14.24 18.59
CA HIS A 12 -16.56 13.16 19.53
C HIS A 12 -15.16 13.21 20.16
N VAL A 13 -14.13 13.41 19.36
CA VAL A 13 -12.73 13.59 19.78
C VAL A 13 -12.59 14.80 20.73
N ALA A 14 -13.12 15.96 20.35
CA ALA A 14 -13.07 17.16 21.17
C ALA A 14 -13.78 16.97 22.53
N GLY A 15 -14.92 16.25 22.54
CA GLY A 15 -15.65 15.92 23.77
C GLY A 15 -14.84 15.02 24.73
N ILE A 16 -14.04 14.10 24.22
CA ILE A 16 -13.14 13.28 25.03
C ILE A 16 -12.03 14.12 25.69
N THR A 17 -11.44 15.04 24.93
CA THR A 17 -10.36 15.88 25.46
C THR A 17 -10.87 16.88 26.52
N ALA A 18 -11.90 17.68 26.18
CA ALA A 18 -12.29 18.83 26.98
C ALA A 18 -13.82 19.06 27.05
N GLY A 19 -14.63 18.00 26.92
CA GLY A 19 -16.07 18.13 27.17
C GLY A 19 -16.32 18.64 28.58
N ASN A 20 -17.18 19.67 28.73
CA ASN A 20 -17.50 20.24 30.03
C ASN A 20 -19.00 20.46 30.14
N GLY A 21 -19.72 19.50 30.71
CA GLY A 21 -21.15 19.55 30.96
C GLY A 21 -21.97 18.50 30.21
N GLY A 22 -23.30 18.52 30.37
CA GLY A 22 -24.17 17.51 29.81
C GLY A 22 -23.97 16.12 30.41
N GLN A 23 -23.71 15.12 29.56
CA GLN A 23 -23.54 13.73 30.00
C GLN A 23 -22.07 13.28 30.04
N ILE A 24 -21.12 14.17 29.70
CA ILE A 24 -19.68 13.84 29.65
C ILE A 24 -18.86 14.91 30.36
N THR A 25 -17.72 14.46 30.90
CA THR A 25 -16.61 15.30 31.34
C THR A 25 -15.36 14.78 30.63
N GLY A 26 -14.69 15.64 29.85
CA GLY A 26 -13.43 15.33 29.17
C GLY A 26 -12.29 15.19 30.21
N ILE A 27 -11.13 14.75 29.73
CA ILE A 27 -9.95 14.60 30.60
C ILE A 27 -9.42 15.94 31.09
N ALA A 28 -9.50 16.99 30.28
CA ALA A 28 -9.11 18.37 30.60
C ALA A 28 -10.28 19.34 30.34
N PRO A 29 -11.33 19.34 31.22
CA PRO A 29 -12.59 20.02 30.92
C PRO A 29 -12.49 21.57 30.86
N ASP A 30 -11.45 22.13 31.44
CA ASP A 30 -11.20 23.56 31.47
C ASP A 30 -10.21 24.01 30.37
N ALA A 31 -9.74 23.09 29.53
CA ALA A 31 -8.84 23.42 28.41
C ALA A 31 -9.58 24.19 27.30
N GLN A 32 -8.88 25.15 26.70
CA GLN A 32 -9.37 25.86 25.52
C GLN A 32 -9.14 24.99 24.26
N ILE A 33 -10.20 24.87 23.44
CA ILE A 33 -10.13 24.08 22.20
C ILE A 33 -9.93 24.99 20.99
N ILE A 34 -8.91 24.70 20.19
CA ILE A 34 -8.68 25.26 18.87
C ILE A 34 -8.94 24.16 17.84
N VAL A 35 -9.79 24.42 16.83
CA VAL A 35 -10.18 23.42 15.84
C VAL A 35 -9.60 23.78 14.49
N GLY A 36 -8.69 22.93 13.97
CA GLY A 36 -8.24 22.92 12.60
C GLY A 36 -9.11 21.96 11.76
N LYS A 37 -9.99 22.49 10.90
CA LYS A 37 -10.80 21.65 10.02
C LYS A 37 -10.04 21.30 8.76
N VAL A 38 -9.55 20.07 8.67
CA VAL A 38 -8.73 19.54 7.57
C VAL A 38 -9.49 18.54 6.65
N ALA A 39 -10.54 17.90 7.17
CA ALA A 39 -11.32 16.95 6.40
C ALA A 39 -12.36 17.64 5.51
N ARG A 40 -12.61 17.08 4.34
CA ARG A 40 -13.67 17.54 3.43
C ARG A 40 -15.07 17.18 3.97
N SER A 41 -16.05 18.05 3.69
CA SER A 41 -17.39 17.98 4.31
C SER A 41 -18.31 16.85 3.83
N ARG A 42 -17.88 15.90 3.00
CA ARG A 42 -18.66 14.70 2.62
C ARG A 42 -17.73 13.58 2.17
N GLY A 43 -17.31 12.73 3.11
CA GLY A 43 -16.66 11.45 2.79
C GLY A 43 -15.38 11.51 1.95
N GLY A 44 -14.80 12.69 1.79
CA GLY A 44 -13.52 12.85 1.14
C GLY A 44 -12.39 12.80 2.18
N GLY A 45 -11.30 12.13 1.87
CA GLY A 45 -10.11 12.05 2.72
C GLY A 45 -9.57 13.43 3.11
N ILE A 46 -8.53 13.45 3.90
CA ILE A 46 -7.81 14.66 4.33
C ILE A 46 -6.73 14.95 3.29
N PRO A 47 -6.81 16.08 2.55
CA PRO A 47 -5.73 16.45 1.65
C PRO A 47 -4.47 16.83 2.45
N ASP A 48 -3.31 16.38 2.00
CA ASP A 48 -2.02 16.70 2.64
C ASP A 48 -1.81 18.22 2.76
N SER A 49 -2.20 18.98 1.73
CA SER A 49 -2.13 20.45 1.75
C SER A 49 -2.99 21.11 2.84
N ALA A 50 -4.16 20.53 3.15
CA ALA A 50 -5.01 21.04 4.23
C ALA A 50 -4.44 20.72 5.62
N LEU A 51 -3.86 19.53 5.77
CA LEU A 51 -3.18 19.13 7.00
C LEU A 51 -1.94 19.99 7.24
N LEU A 52 -1.09 20.19 6.23
CA LEU A 52 0.10 21.04 6.32
C LEU A 52 -0.24 22.49 6.68
N ALA A 53 -1.28 23.06 6.04
CA ALA A 53 -1.73 24.43 6.36
C ALA A 53 -2.19 24.54 7.81
N ALA A 54 -2.97 23.56 8.31
CA ALA A 54 -3.41 23.57 9.69
C ALA A 54 -2.24 23.42 10.69
N LEU A 55 -1.25 22.59 10.39
CA LEU A 55 -0.06 22.43 11.24
C LEU A 55 0.83 23.68 11.24
N ASP A 56 0.92 24.38 10.11
CA ASP A 56 1.64 25.66 10.04
C ASP A 56 0.93 26.75 10.88
N ASP A 57 -0.42 26.81 10.83
CA ASP A 57 -1.21 27.64 11.72
C ASP A 57 -0.94 27.29 13.20
N MET A 58 -0.85 26.00 13.57
CA MET A 58 -0.52 25.59 14.94
C MET A 58 0.88 26.04 15.36
N ALA A 59 1.85 26.07 14.45
CA ALA A 59 3.18 26.60 14.74
C ALA A 59 3.18 28.12 15.03
N ILE A 60 2.19 28.86 14.52
CA ILE A 60 1.98 30.29 14.76
C ILE A 60 1.19 30.53 16.05
N ILE A 61 0.08 29.80 16.23
CA ILE A 61 -0.84 29.93 17.37
C ILE A 61 -0.19 29.41 18.65
N LYS A 62 0.67 28.39 18.54
CA LYS A 62 1.40 27.73 19.63
C LYS A 62 0.48 27.16 20.71
N PRO A 63 -0.43 26.23 20.36
CA PRO A 63 -1.14 25.48 21.38
C PRO A 63 -0.16 24.64 22.21
N ASP A 64 -0.53 24.27 23.43
CA ASP A 64 0.27 23.39 24.27
C ASP A 64 0.32 21.96 23.70
N VAL A 65 -0.80 21.45 23.19
CA VAL A 65 -0.94 20.09 22.66
C VAL A 65 -1.77 20.11 21.38
N VAL A 66 -1.38 19.30 20.41
CA VAL A 66 -2.13 19.04 19.16
C VAL A 66 -2.60 17.59 19.14
N ASN A 67 -3.88 17.36 18.89
CA ASN A 67 -4.46 16.04 18.70
C ASN A 67 -4.68 15.74 17.21
N LEU A 68 -4.14 14.63 16.73
CA LEU A 68 -4.34 14.10 15.38
C LEU A 68 -4.96 12.70 15.41
N SER A 69 -6.29 12.63 15.56
CA SER A 69 -7.02 11.37 15.45
C SER A 69 -7.26 11.01 13.97
N LEU A 70 -6.19 10.90 13.21
CA LEU A 70 -6.17 10.68 11.77
C LEU A 70 -4.86 10.00 11.35
N GLY A 71 -4.84 9.45 10.15
CA GLY A 71 -3.63 8.87 9.56
C GLY A 71 -3.94 8.02 8.34
N ARG A 72 -2.88 7.53 7.68
CA ARG A 72 -2.96 6.49 6.64
C ARG A 72 -2.29 5.23 7.15
N THR A 73 -2.71 4.07 6.67
CA THR A 73 -2.23 2.76 7.09
C THR A 73 -0.77 2.52 6.68
N ALA A 74 0.00 1.83 7.53
CA ALA A 74 1.38 1.42 7.28
C ALA A 74 2.27 2.57 6.78
N GLY A 75 2.45 3.57 7.62
CA GLY A 75 3.16 4.80 7.29
C GLY A 75 4.64 4.63 6.94
N MET A 76 5.22 5.71 6.43
CA MET A 76 6.66 5.86 6.25
C MET A 76 7.29 6.41 7.54
N ASP A 77 8.61 6.36 7.63
CA ASP A 77 9.34 7.03 8.71
C ASP A 77 9.65 8.50 8.42
N SER A 78 10.23 9.18 9.41
CA SER A 78 10.57 10.62 9.31
C SER A 78 11.57 10.95 8.21
N ALA A 79 12.40 10.01 7.80
CA ALA A 79 13.42 10.26 6.78
C ALA A 79 12.86 10.13 5.35
N ALA A 80 11.80 9.33 5.20
CA ALA A 80 11.12 9.18 3.89
C ALA A 80 10.25 10.37 3.54
N ASP A 81 9.56 10.96 4.53
CA ASP A 81 8.75 12.16 4.35
C ASP A 81 9.32 13.34 5.13
N THR A 82 10.37 13.91 4.58
CA THR A 82 11.07 15.04 5.22
C THR A 82 10.25 16.32 5.32
N LEU A 83 9.23 16.49 4.46
CA LEU A 83 8.35 17.66 4.52
C LEU A 83 7.46 17.60 5.77
N PHE A 84 6.71 16.53 5.93
CA PHE A 84 5.86 16.36 7.11
C PHE A 84 6.69 16.21 8.39
N ALA A 85 7.76 15.41 8.37
CA ALA A 85 8.65 15.25 9.52
C ALA A 85 9.20 16.60 9.99
N GLY A 86 9.66 17.45 9.07
CA GLY A 86 10.18 18.78 9.41
C GLY A 86 9.13 19.70 10.05
N VAL A 87 7.85 19.57 9.67
CA VAL A 87 6.76 20.31 10.33
C VAL A 87 6.54 19.82 11.76
N TYR A 88 6.50 18.51 11.98
CA TYR A 88 6.36 17.96 13.33
C TYR A 88 7.57 18.25 14.22
N GLU A 89 8.79 18.20 13.68
CA GLU A 89 9.99 18.66 14.42
C GLU A 89 9.91 20.12 14.80
N LYS A 90 9.42 20.98 13.92
CA LYS A 90 9.21 22.41 14.21
C LYS A 90 8.19 22.60 15.35
N LEU A 91 7.10 21.85 15.36
CA LEU A 91 6.11 21.88 16.45
C LEU A 91 6.76 21.44 17.77
N GLN A 92 7.46 20.31 17.78
CA GLN A 92 8.17 19.80 18.95
C GLN A 92 9.21 20.82 19.47
N ASN A 93 10.00 21.43 18.57
CA ASN A 93 10.98 22.45 18.91
C ASN A 93 10.37 23.73 19.46
N ASN A 94 9.12 24.02 19.10
CA ASN A 94 8.33 25.11 19.70
C ASN A 94 7.69 24.76 21.05
N GLY A 95 7.93 23.55 21.55
CA GLY A 95 7.38 23.06 22.81
C GLY A 95 5.92 22.60 22.71
N ILE A 96 5.46 22.21 21.51
CA ILE A 96 4.12 21.69 21.25
C ILE A 96 4.16 20.17 21.27
N ILE A 97 3.36 19.53 22.09
CA ILE A 97 3.18 18.08 22.10
C ILE A 97 2.21 17.71 20.98
N VAL A 98 2.54 16.69 20.18
CA VAL A 98 1.66 16.20 19.10
C VAL A 98 1.31 14.75 19.38
N ASP A 99 0.06 14.51 19.75
CA ASP A 99 -0.48 13.17 20.00
C ASP A 99 -1.21 12.66 18.75
N VAL A 100 -0.89 11.45 18.30
CA VAL A 100 -1.37 10.86 17.03
C VAL A 100 -1.92 9.46 17.25
N ALA A 101 -3.05 9.15 16.60
CA ALA A 101 -3.63 7.82 16.62
C ALA A 101 -2.72 6.80 15.92
N ALA A 102 -2.48 5.66 16.56
CA ALA A 102 -1.61 4.60 16.03
C ALA A 102 -2.17 3.96 14.75
N GLY A 103 -3.49 3.97 14.55
CA GLY A 103 -4.19 3.29 13.47
C GLY A 103 -5.07 2.15 13.96
N ASN A 104 -5.91 1.61 13.09
CA ASN A 104 -6.92 0.61 13.46
C ASN A 104 -6.79 -0.68 12.62
N GLU A 105 -5.58 -1.01 12.16
CA GLU A 105 -5.33 -2.10 11.21
C GLU A 105 -4.74 -3.35 11.87
N TYR A 106 -4.65 -3.40 13.21
CA TYR A 106 -4.07 -4.52 13.95
C TYR A 106 -2.58 -4.73 13.61
N SER A 107 -2.16 -5.98 13.35
CA SER A 107 -0.86 -6.31 12.74
C SER A 107 -1.04 -6.52 11.24
N ALA A 108 0.06 -6.60 10.47
CA ALA A 108 0.02 -6.83 9.03
C ALA A 108 -0.78 -8.10 8.73
N ALA A 109 -2.06 -7.92 8.53
CA ALA A 109 -2.98 -9.02 8.32
C ALA A 109 -3.09 -9.27 6.83
N TYR A 110 -2.52 -10.36 6.37
CA TYR A 110 -2.74 -10.81 5.01
C TYR A 110 -4.13 -11.43 4.94
N GLY A 111 -5.07 -10.70 4.35
CA GLY A 111 -6.27 -11.32 3.80
C GLY A 111 -7.52 -11.37 4.64
N ASN A 112 -7.64 -10.89 5.86
CA ASN A 112 -8.96 -10.69 6.43
C ASN A 112 -9.08 -9.66 7.56
N LYS A 113 -10.26 -9.11 7.62
CA LYS A 113 -10.76 -8.06 8.45
C LYS A 113 -10.91 -8.40 9.95
N SER A 114 -10.86 -9.67 10.31
CA SER A 114 -11.21 -10.09 11.68
C SER A 114 -9.98 -10.22 12.59
N GLY A 115 -8.82 -9.75 12.18
CA GLY A 115 -7.56 -9.93 12.91
C GLY A 115 -7.16 -11.40 13.08
N LYS A 116 -7.74 -12.30 12.31
CA LYS A 116 -7.45 -13.73 12.34
C LYS A 116 -6.34 -14.12 11.39
N ASN A 117 -5.96 -13.24 10.49
CA ASN A 117 -4.80 -13.43 9.66
C ASN A 117 -3.58 -13.02 10.45
N LEU A 118 -2.83 -14.00 10.83
CA LEU A 118 -1.60 -13.81 11.57
C LEU A 118 -0.45 -13.62 10.56
N PRO A 119 0.46 -12.69 10.80
CA PRO A 119 1.60 -12.47 9.92
C PRO A 119 2.54 -13.66 9.93
N TYR A 120 3.19 -13.91 8.79
CA TYR A 120 4.15 -14.98 8.65
C TYR A 120 5.43 -14.70 9.44
N ALA A 121 5.97 -15.71 10.10
CA ALA A 121 7.25 -15.60 10.80
C ALA A 121 8.45 -15.36 9.85
N SER A 122 8.29 -15.63 8.57
CA SER A 122 9.26 -15.27 7.52
C SER A 122 9.29 -13.78 7.20
N ASP A 123 8.24 -13.03 7.57
CA ASP A 123 8.15 -11.58 7.43
C ASP A 123 7.84 -10.94 8.81
N PRO A 124 8.88 -10.68 9.63
CA PRO A 124 8.70 -10.14 10.98
C PRO A 124 8.25 -8.67 11.01
N ASP A 125 8.27 -7.95 9.89
CA ASP A 125 7.73 -6.59 9.83
C ASP A 125 6.20 -6.61 9.77
N SER A 126 5.59 -6.98 10.88
CA SER A 126 4.14 -7.05 11.04
C SER A 126 3.49 -5.69 11.36
N SER A 127 4.23 -4.59 11.29
CA SER A 127 3.73 -3.25 11.61
C SER A 127 2.65 -2.78 10.66
N THR A 128 1.59 -2.18 11.22
CA THR A 128 0.54 -1.45 10.48
C THR A 128 0.36 -0.03 11.00
N LEU A 129 1.34 0.44 11.76
CA LEU A 129 1.32 1.78 12.37
C LEU A 129 1.10 2.85 11.32
N GLY A 130 0.12 3.73 11.53
CA GLY A 130 -0.28 4.74 10.55
C GLY A 130 0.67 5.93 10.49
N GLU A 131 0.76 6.59 9.35
CA GLU A 131 1.42 7.88 9.22
C GLU A 131 0.40 8.99 9.55
N PRO A 132 0.74 10.01 10.37
CA PRO A 132 2.07 10.37 10.87
C PRO A 132 2.49 9.74 12.21
N SER A 133 1.77 8.78 12.74
CA SER A 133 2.09 8.10 14.00
C SER A 133 3.47 7.40 13.99
N THR A 134 3.97 7.02 12.81
CA THR A 134 5.32 6.48 12.60
C THR A 134 6.45 7.49 12.80
N PHE A 135 6.16 8.79 12.75
CA PHE A 135 7.20 9.82 12.81
C PHE A 135 7.81 9.96 14.22
N ALA A 136 9.11 10.20 14.27
CA ALA A 136 9.85 10.32 15.53
C ALA A 136 9.30 11.44 16.44
N PRO A 137 8.97 12.66 15.97
CA PRO A 137 8.58 13.78 16.82
C PRO A 137 7.19 13.66 17.46
N VAL A 138 6.34 12.69 17.06
CA VAL A 138 4.97 12.58 17.57
C VAL A 138 4.81 11.50 18.64
N VAL A 139 3.84 11.65 19.53
CA VAL A 139 3.43 10.63 20.50
C VAL A 139 2.35 9.76 19.86
N SER A 140 2.68 8.51 19.56
CA SER A 140 1.75 7.53 18.99
C SER A 140 0.93 6.88 20.11
N VAL A 141 -0.39 6.83 19.93
CA VAL A 141 -1.33 6.36 20.95
C VAL A 141 -2.06 5.11 20.50
N ALA A 142 -1.87 4.00 21.24
CA ALA A 142 -2.59 2.75 21.06
C ALA A 142 -3.92 2.72 21.82
N SER A 143 -4.78 1.76 21.47
CA SER A 143 -6.10 1.60 22.06
C SER A 143 -6.24 0.35 22.92
N ILE A 144 -6.85 0.52 24.10
CA ILE A 144 -7.33 -0.56 24.96
C ILE A 144 -8.85 -0.49 25.08
N GLU A 145 -9.50 -1.65 25.30
CA GLU A 145 -10.92 -1.71 25.55
C GLU A 145 -11.32 -0.98 26.84
N ASN A 146 -12.42 -0.27 26.80
CA ASN A 146 -12.99 0.36 27.99
C ASN A 146 -13.63 -0.71 28.89
N ALA A 147 -13.06 -0.94 30.06
CA ALA A 147 -13.58 -1.86 31.06
C ALA A 147 -14.85 -1.30 31.70
N ARG A 148 -16.00 -1.44 31.03
CA ARG A 148 -17.29 -1.09 31.60
C ARG A 148 -17.58 -1.95 32.83
N GLY A 149 -17.49 -1.34 34.02
CA GLY A 149 -18.27 -1.75 35.21
C GLY A 149 -17.92 -3.10 35.80
N GLY A 150 -16.72 -3.56 35.79
CA GLY A 150 -16.34 -4.74 36.59
C GLY A 150 -15.23 -5.56 35.97
N ARG A 151 -14.31 -5.97 36.76
CA ARG A 151 -13.31 -7.05 36.71
C ARG A 151 -12.98 -7.77 35.36
N GLY A 152 -13.27 -7.17 34.20
CA GLY A 152 -12.65 -7.61 32.95
C GLY A 152 -11.23 -7.06 32.94
N ALA A 153 -10.23 -7.93 32.85
CA ALA A 153 -8.86 -7.51 32.65
C ALA A 153 -8.83 -6.53 31.47
N TYR A 154 -8.13 -5.42 31.63
CA TYR A 154 -7.87 -4.52 30.52
C TYR A 154 -7.26 -5.32 29.37
N LYS A 155 -7.91 -5.26 28.20
CA LYS A 155 -7.50 -5.99 27.00
C LYS A 155 -7.21 -4.97 25.92
N MET A 156 -6.05 -5.07 25.27
CA MET A 156 -5.77 -4.25 24.10
C MET A 156 -6.84 -4.43 23.04
N SER A 157 -7.28 -3.33 22.43
CA SER A 157 -8.29 -3.39 21.36
C SER A 157 -7.77 -4.20 20.18
N ASP A 158 -8.62 -5.08 19.66
CA ASP A 158 -8.22 -5.99 18.57
C ASP A 158 -7.85 -5.23 17.27
N PHE A 159 -8.37 -4.01 17.10
CA PHE A 159 -8.06 -3.16 15.95
C PHE A 159 -6.78 -2.34 16.10
N SER A 160 -6.28 -2.11 17.33
CA SER A 160 -5.15 -1.19 17.53
C SER A 160 -3.92 -1.62 16.73
N SER A 161 -3.41 -0.72 15.87
CA SER A 161 -2.24 -1.00 15.05
C SER A 161 -0.99 -1.25 15.87
N TRP A 162 -0.17 -2.18 15.42
CA TRP A 162 1.12 -2.51 16.02
C TRP A 162 2.24 -1.71 15.37
N GLY A 163 3.30 -1.37 16.14
CA GLY A 163 4.59 -0.94 15.65
C GLY A 163 5.44 -2.12 15.23
N VAL A 164 6.54 -1.85 14.67
CA VAL A 164 7.45 -0.70 14.80
C VAL A 164 7.22 0.36 13.67
N SER A 165 7.95 1.49 13.75
CA SER A 165 8.12 2.35 12.57
C SER A 165 9.05 1.67 11.54
N PRO A 166 9.04 2.07 10.26
CA PRO A 166 9.89 1.45 9.22
C PRO A 166 11.38 1.45 9.55
N ASP A 167 11.86 2.49 10.26
CA ASP A 167 13.24 2.60 10.77
C ASP A 167 13.49 1.80 12.08
N MET A 168 12.57 0.90 12.44
CA MET A 168 12.62 0.01 13.60
C MET A 168 12.67 0.73 14.96
N ARG A 169 12.02 1.88 15.10
CA ARG A 169 11.81 2.50 16.42
C ARG A 169 10.58 1.92 17.09
N LEU A 170 10.67 1.82 18.42
CA LEU A 170 9.54 1.43 19.23
C LEU A 170 8.39 2.45 19.12
N LYS A 171 7.28 1.99 18.66
CA LYS A 171 5.98 2.66 18.56
C LYS A 171 4.89 1.61 18.86
N PRO A 172 3.73 1.99 19.38
CA PRO A 172 3.33 3.31 19.90
C PRO A 172 4.09 3.71 21.17
N GLU A 173 3.91 4.94 21.66
CA GLU A 173 4.51 5.40 22.92
C GLU A 173 3.70 5.00 24.14
N VAL A 174 2.37 5.08 24.07
CA VAL A 174 1.48 4.90 25.23
C VAL A 174 0.11 4.40 24.79
N THR A 175 -0.64 3.82 25.72
CA THR A 175 -2.01 3.31 25.52
C THR A 175 -3.01 4.07 26.37
N ALA A 176 -4.19 4.33 25.80
CA ALA A 176 -5.36 4.84 26.51
C ALA A 176 -6.64 4.09 26.08
N PRO A 177 -7.75 4.17 26.83
CA PRO A 177 -9.02 3.61 26.44
C PRO A 177 -9.52 4.19 25.11
N GLY A 178 -9.76 3.34 24.11
CA GLY A 178 -10.25 3.73 22.80
C GLY A 178 -11.38 2.83 22.29
N GLY A 179 -11.61 1.67 22.95
CA GLY A 179 -12.73 0.80 22.66
C GLY A 179 -14.01 1.27 23.35
N ASN A 180 -15.11 1.41 22.61
CA ASN A 180 -16.44 1.69 23.14
C ASN A 180 -16.50 2.96 24.03
N ILE A 181 -16.01 4.07 23.52
CA ILE A 181 -15.94 5.36 24.22
C ILE A 181 -17.18 6.20 23.89
N TYR A 182 -17.83 6.72 24.96
CA TYR A 182 -19.01 7.58 24.88
C TYR A 182 -18.62 9.04 24.86
N SER A 183 -19.04 9.80 23.84
CA SER A 183 -18.75 11.24 23.76
C SER A 183 -19.78 11.98 22.91
N ALA A 184 -19.65 13.31 22.86
CA ALA A 184 -20.54 14.22 22.16
C ALA A 184 -20.51 14.03 20.64
N VAL A 185 -21.65 14.31 20.00
CA VAL A 185 -21.78 14.40 18.54
C VAL A 185 -22.54 15.66 18.15
N PRO A 186 -22.47 16.12 16.90
CA PRO A 186 -23.18 17.30 16.42
C PRO A 186 -24.69 17.20 16.70
N GLY A 187 -25.30 18.33 17.00
CA GLY A 187 -26.74 18.42 17.32
C GLY A 187 -27.09 18.17 18.77
N GLY A 188 -26.11 18.13 19.68
CA GLY A 188 -26.32 17.96 21.13
C GLY A 188 -26.54 16.51 21.58
N GLY A 189 -26.29 15.54 20.69
CA GLY A 189 -26.36 14.12 21.00
C GLY A 189 -25.05 13.54 21.54
N TYR A 190 -25.10 12.25 21.88
CA TYR A 190 -23.95 11.46 22.33
C TYR A 190 -24.01 10.08 21.71
N GLN A 191 -22.83 9.51 21.44
CA GLN A 191 -22.75 8.11 20.92
C GLN A 191 -21.46 7.43 21.37
N TYR A 192 -21.44 6.11 21.18
CA TYR A 192 -20.23 5.29 21.37
C TYR A 192 -19.48 5.17 20.07
N MET A 193 -18.14 5.36 20.13
CA MET A 193 -17.23 5.06 19.05
C MET A 193 -16.03 4.26 19.57
N SER A 194 -15.40 3.51 18.68
CA SER A 194 -14.17 2.76 18.96
C SER A 194 -13.10 3.13 17.94
N GLY A 195 -11.87 3.24 18.38
CA GLY A 195 -10.70 3.56 17.55
C GLY A 195 -9.55 4.09 18.38
N THR A 196 -8.33 4.00 17.85
CA THR A 196 -7.20 4.76 18.38
C THR A 196 -7.47 6.26 18.32
N SER A 197 -8.37 6.68 17.43
CA SER A 197 -8.93 8.04 17.38
C SER A 197 -9.65 8.47 18.66
N MET A 198 -10.13 7.54 19.51
CA MET A 198 -10.77 7.83 20.80
C MET A 198 -9.79 7.70 21.96
N ALA A 199 -8.71 6.93 21.79
CA ALA A 199 -7.60 6.83 22.73
C ALA A 199 -6.75 8.12 22.73
N THR A 200 -6.43 8.64 21.54
CA THR A 200 -5.56 9.82 21.38
C THR A 200 -6.03 11.05 22.12
N PRO A 201 -7.31 11.47 22.02
CA PRO A 201 -7.79 12.65 22.75
C PRO A 201 -7.77 12.48 24.27
N GLN A 202 -7.75 11.25 24.81
CA GLN A 202 -7.52 11.05 26.23
C GLN A 202 -6.07 11.38 26.59
N ILE A 203 -5.09 10.93 25.78
CA ILE A 203 -3.70 11.31 26.01
C ILE A 203 -3.48 12.80 25.83
N THR A 204 -4.16 13.43 24.85
CA THR A 204 -4.12 14.90 24.67
C THR A 204 -4.60 15.63 25.94
N GLY A 205 -5.71 15.18 26.51
CA GLY A 205 -6.16 15.70 27.79
C GLY A 205 -5.18 15.45 28.95
N VAL A 206 -4.60 14.25 29.02
CA VAL A 206 -3.56 13.91 30.02
C VAL A 206 -2.31 14.78 29.84
N SER A 207 -1.84 14.95 28.61
CA SER A 207 -0.70 15.82 28.28
C SER A 207 -0.95 17.27 28.75
N ALA A 208 -2.18 17.79 28.55
CA ALA A 208 -2.54 19.12 29.03
C ALA A 208 -2.53 19.22 30.57
N VAL A 209 -3.12 18.25 31.27
CA VAL A 209 -3.18 18.23 32.73
C VAL A 209 -1.79 18.05 33.37
N VAL A 210 -0.94 17.18 32.81
CA VAL A 210 0.43 16.98 33.29
C VAL A 210 1.28 18.23 33.02
N LEU A 211 1.09 18.88 31.85
CA LEU A 211 1.78 20.13 31.51
C LEU A 211 1.40 21.25 32.45
N GLU A 212 0.10 21.42 32.75
CA GLU A 212 -0.37 22.38 33.73
C GLU A 212 0.32 22.18 35.09
N ARG A 213 0.42 20.94 35.57
CA ARG A 213 1.18 20.63 36.76
C ARG A 213 2.65 21.06 36.63
N VAL A 214 3.33 20.63 35.58
CA VAL A 214 4.78 20.90 35.40
C VAL A 214 5.07 22.40 35.25
N GLN A 215 4.13 23.16 34.71
CA GLN A 215 4.25 24.61 34.60
C GLN A 215 4.11 25.32 35.96
N ASN A 216 3.21 24.86 36.84
CA ASN A 216 2.78 25.53 38.06
C ASN A 216 3.41 24.98 39.34
N ASP A 217 3.90 23.71 39.34
CA ASP A 217 4.50 23.10 40.51
C ASP A 217 5.94 23.62 40.71
N PRO A 218 6.25 24.16 41.93
CA PRO A 218 7.59 24.64 42.26
C PRO A 218 8.71 23.61 42.06
N LEU A 219 8.41 22.32 42.08
CA LEU A 219 9.37 21.25 41.79
C LEU A 219 10.05 21.38 40.42
N PHE A 220 9.37 21.93 39.44
CA PHE A 220 9.85 22.08 38.07
C PHE A 220 10.25 23.53 37.70
N SER A 221 10.30 24.43 38.67
CA SER A 221 10.53 25.87 38.46
C SER A 221 11.89 26.21 37.84
N SER A 222 12.91 25.35 38.04
CA SER A 222 14.25 25.53 37.48
C SER A 222 14.36 25.09 36.01
N MET A 223 13.32 24.43 35.44
CA MET A 223 13.33 23.90 34.08
C MET A 223 12.97 24.99 33.07
N THR A 224 13.62 24.93 31.92
CA THR A 224 13.23 25.70 30.74
C THR A 224 11.87 25.23 30.19
N ALA A 225 11.21 26.04 29.38
CA ALA A 225 9.93 25.65 28.74
C ALA A 225 10.06 24.33 27.96
N ARG A 226 11.16 24.13 27.22
CA ARG A 226 11.41 22.88 26.47
C ARG A 226 11.56 21.69 27.42
N GLN A 227 12.38 21.80 28.47
CA GLN A 227 12.54 20.73 29.46
C GLN A 227 11.24 20.36 30.16
N LYS A 228 10.33 21.33 30.37
CA LYS A 228 9.00 21.07 30.93
C LYS A 228 8.16 20.19 30.00
N VAL A 229 8.19 20.45 28.70
CA VAL A 229 7.49 19.63 27.70
C VAL A 229 8.07 18.22 27.63
N ASP A 230 9.41 18.10 27.68
CA ASP A 230 10.07 16.79 27.66
C ASP A 230 9.68 15.97 28.91
N VAL A 231 9.63 16.61 30.09
CA VAL A 231 9.22 15.97 31.35
C VAL A 231 7.75 15.52 31.32
N VAL A 232 6.87 16.25 30.65
CA VAL A 232 5.48 15.78 30.48
C VAL A 232 5.42 14.40 29.84
N GLN A 233 6.18 14.20 28.76
CA GLN A 233 6.21 12.93 28.07
C GLN A 233 6.92 11.84 28.90
N ASN A 234 8.03 12.22 29.57
CA ASN A 234 8.74 11.30 30.47
C ASN A 234 7.85 10.84 31.65
N LEU A 235 7.04 11.74 32.21
CA LEU A 235 6.07 11.38 33.27
C LEU A 235 4.94 10.50 32.70
N THR A 236 4.36 10.89 31.58
CA THR A 236 3.21 10.18 30.96
C THR A 236 3.60 8.74 30.59
N MET A 237 4.74 8.54 29.92
CA MET A 237 5.24 7.21 29.56
C MET A 237 5.83 6.47 30.76
N GLY A 238 6.68 7.16 31.54
CA GLY A 238 7.43 6.54 32.65
C GLY A 238 6.54 6.03 33.78
N THR A 239 5.35 6.59 33.97
CA THR A 239 4.37 6.11 34.97
C THR A 239 3.28 5.22 34.39
N ALA A 240 3.31 4.95 33.10
CA ALA A 240 2.35 4.04 32.46
C ALA A 240 2.48 2.61 33.02
N VAL A 241 1.36 1.89 33.02
CA VAL A 241 1.29 0.54 33.59
C VAL A 241 1.21 -0.49 32.48
N PRO A 242 2.22 -1.35 32.31
CA PRO A 242 2.15 -2.44 31.33
C PRO A 242 0.95 -3.35 31.56
N VAL A 243 0.21 -3.62 30.50
CA VAL A 243 -0.99 -4.45 30.53
C VAL A 243 -0.63 -5.91 30.28
N THR A 244 -1.07 -6.80 31.16
CA THR A 244 -0.85 -8.25 31.00
C THR A 244 -1.68 -8.78 29.83
N ASP A 245 -1.05 -9.58 28.97
CA ASP A 245 -1.75 -10.29 27.92
C ASP A 245 -2.49 -11.51 28.52
N PRO A 246 -3.82 -11.56 28.48
CA PRO A 246 -4.56 -12.70 29.03
C PRO A 246 -4.31 -14.01 28.28
N ASN A 247 -3.78 -13.94 27.05
CA ASN A 247 -3.44 -15.08 26.23
C ASN A 247 -1.93 -15.32 26.16
N GLY A 248 -1.14 -14.46 26.79
CA GLY A 248 0.30 -14.59 26.89
C GLY A 248 0.74 -15.71 27.83
N SER A 249 1.92 -16.25 27.61
CA SER A 249 2.47 -17.29 28.46
C SER A 249 3.30 -16.70 29.63
N ASN A 250 3.25 -17.35 30.78
CA ASN A 250 4.06 -17.00 31.94
C ASN A 250 3.79 -15.60 32.54
N GLY A 251 2.57 -15.08 32.41
CA GLY A 251 2.21 -13.75 32.87
C GLY A 251 2.83 -12.63 32.03
N ALA A 252 3.14 -12.91 30.79
CA ALA A 252 3.68 -11.92 29.87
C ALA A 252 2.75 -10.72 29.72
N TYR A 253 3.34 -9.55 29.64
CA TYR A 253 2.63 -8.36 29.15
C TYR A 253 2.39 -8.46 27.64
N TYR A 254 1.43 -7.69 27.11
CA TYR A 254 1.44 -7.41 25.67
C TYR A 254 2.79 -6.79 25.28
N SER A 255 3.26 -7.13 24.08
CA SER A 255 4.49 -6.51 23.54
C SER A 255 4.41 -4.98 23.57
N PRO A 256 5.52 -4.28 23.88
CA PRO A 256 5.59 -2.82 23.75
C PRO A 256 5.24 -2.33 22.34
N ARG A 257 5.45 -3.13 21.31
CA ARG A 257 5.04 -2.82 19.93
C ARG A 257 3.51 -2.69 19.79
N LYS A 258 2.75 -3.25 20.74
CA LYS A 258 1.28 -3.15 20.76
C LYS A 258 0.79 -2.07 21.70
N GLN A 259 1.44 -1.89 22.86
CA GLN A 259 0.93 -1.03 23.94
C GLN A 259 1.83 0.15 24.32
N GLY A 260 3.01 0.31 23.70
CA GLY A 260 3.98 1.28 24.16
C GLY A 260 4.47 1.01 25.59
N ALA A 261 4.60 2.06 26.39
CA ALA A 261 4.93 1.95 27.81
C ALA A 261 3.81 1.33 28.67
N GLY A 262 2.59 1.21 28.12
CA GLY A 262 1.43 0.65 28.81
C GLY A 262 0.27 1.63 28.92
N LEU A 263 -0.73 1.28 29.75
CA LEU A 263 -1.89 2.12 30.03
C LEU A 263 -1.48 3.35 30.84
N VAL A 264 -1.84 4.52 30.34
CA VAL A 264 -1.55 5.81 31.00
C VAL A 264 -2.12 5.85 32.42
N ASN A 265 -1.34 6.39 33.36
CA ASN A 265 -1.72 6.59 34.76
C ASN A 265 -1.62 8.07 35.13
N VAL A 266 -2.73 8.78 34.96
CA VAL A 266 -2.82 10.23 35.19
C VAL A 266 -2.45 10.60 36.62
N GLN A 267 -2.97 9.84 37.61
CA GLN A 267 -2.67 10.10 39.02
C GLN A 267 -1.17 9.99 39.31
N ALA A 268 -0.52 8.95 38.82
CA ALA A 268 0.92 8.79 38.98
C ALA A 268 1.71 9.91 38.29
N ALA A 269 1.37 10.22 37.04
CA ALA A 269 2.02 11.30 36.27
C ALA A 269 1.87 12.69 36.90
N THR A 270 0.75 12.92 37.61
CA THR A 270 0.48 14.22 38.26
C THR A 270 0.94 14.32 39.72
N THR A 271 1.44 13.23 40.34
CA THR A 271 1.81 13.24 41.75
C THR A 271 3.28 12.94 42.01
N THR A 272 3.90 12.08 41.18
CA THR A 272 5.30 11.70 41.38
C THR A 272 6.28 12.86 41.13
N GLY A 273 7.38 12.89 41.89
CA GLY A 273 8.51 13.77 41.64
C GLY A 273 9.70 13.07 40.97
N VAL A 274 9.52 11.81 40.54
CA VAL A 274 10.58 11.04 39.88
C VAL A 274 10.12 10.68 38.45
N TYR A 275 11.03 10.77 37.47
CA TYR A 275 10.79 10.37 36.10
C TYR A 275 12.04 9.71 35.49
N PRO A 276 11.88 8.75 34.56
CA PRO A 276 12.99 8.08 33.89
C PRO A 276 13.38 8.78 32.58
N THR A 277 14.65 8.65 32.20
CA THR A 277 15.16 8.88 30.84
C THR A 277 16.05 7.71 30.46
N VAL A 278 16.21 7.48 29.15
CA VAL A 278 17.16 6.50 28.60
C VAL A 278 18.36 7.25 28.04
N ASN A 279 19.56 6.86 28.52
CA ASN A 279 20.79 7.53 28.10
C ASN A 279 21.09 7.19 26.62
N GLY A 280 21.44 8.22 25.84
CA GLY A 280 21.73 8.04 24.41
C GLY A 280 20.49 7.81 23.54
N ALA A 281 19.29 7.92 24.11
CA ALA A 281 18.07 7.89 23.32
C ALA A 281 18.06 9.02 22.27
N THR A 282 17.56 8.73 21.09
CA THR A 282 17.45 9.72 19.99
C THR A 282 16.53 10.89 20.39
N ASP A 283 15.53 10.62 21.22
CA ASP A 283 14.64 11.62 21.81
C ASP A 283 14.60 11.44 23.34
N ALA A 284 15.26 12.34 24.05
CA ALA A 284 15.32 12.33 25.51
C ALA A 284 13.95 12.56 26.19
N SER A 285 12.95 13.05 25.48
CA SER A 285 11.59 13.22 25.99
C SER A 285 10.84 11.89 26.14
N ARG A 286 11.35 10.79 25.55
CA ARG A 286 10.68 9.48 25.53
C ARG A 286 11.52 8.42 26.23
N PRO A 287 11.12 7.98 27.44
CA PRO A 287 11.85 6.97 28.20
C PRO A 287 11.60 5.57 27.60
N LYS A 288 12.18 5.31 26.44
CA LYS A 288 12.17 4.04 25.73
C LYS A 288 13.54 3.73 25.15
N ALA A 289 13.91 2.47 25.05
CA ALA A 289 15.18 2.05 24.49
C ALA A 289 14.98 1.36 23.13
N ASP A 290 15.44 2.01 22.06
CA ASP A 290 15.55 1.45 20.71
C ASP A 290 16.94 0.82 20.58
N LEU A 291 17.05 -0.52 20.70
CA LEU A 291 18.31 -1.25 20.87
C LEU A 291 18.94 -1.70 19.54
N GLY A 292 18.23 -1.51 18.42
CA GLY A 292 18.68 -2.01 17.13
C GLY A 292 18.58 -3.52 16.98
N ASP A 293 19.37 -4.09 16.06
CA ASP A 293 19.37 -5.50 15.74
C ASP A 293 20.70 -6.19 16.12
N GLY A 294 20.67 -7.51 16.27
CA GLY A 294 21.83 -8.32 16.59
C GLY A 294 21.48 -9.60 17.34
N THR A 295 22.49 -10.43 17.63
CA THR A 295 22.31 -11.71 18.33
C THR A 295 23.12 -11.83 19.63
N ASN A 296 24.00 -10.86 19.90
CA ASN A 296 24.93 -10.91 21.05
C ASN A 296 24.34 -10.29 22.31
N GLY A 297 23.13 -9.76 22.26
CA GLY A 297 22.50 -9.03 23.35
C GLY A 297 22.74 -7.52 23.27
N TRP A 298 22.18 -6.81 24.24
CA TRP A 298 22.14 -5.35 24.25
C TRP A 298 22.39 -4.81 25.65
N HIS A 299 22.94 -3.60 25.69
CA HIS A 299 23.12 -2.81 26.91
C HIS A 299 22.46 -1.44 26.72
N PHE A 300 21.80 -0.94 27.77
CA PHE A 300 21.37 0.44 27.89
C PHE A 300 21.27 0.91 29.30
N ASP A 301 21.36 2.23 29.49
CA ASP A 301 21.28 2.86 30.80
C ASP A 301 19.98 3.64 30.96
N VAL A 302 19.35 3.50 32.13
CA VAL A 302 18.20 4.31 32.55
C VAL A 302 18.63 5.21 33.68
N THR A 303 18.41 6.52 33.55
CA THR A 303 18.60 7.50 34.61
C THR A 303 17.26 7.91 35.20
N LEU A 304 17.09 7.73 36.49
CA LEU A 304 15.97 8.24 37.27
C LEU A 304 16.33 9.62 37.81
N HIS A 305 15.52 10.63 37.47
CA HIS A 305 15.65 12.01 37.93
C HIS A 305 14.63 12.26 39.02
N ASN A 306 15.07 12.84 40.15
CA ASN A 306 14.21 13.15 41.29
C ASN A 306 14.21 14.66 41.57
N VAL A 307 13.10 15.32 41.24
CA VAL A 307 12.93 16.76 41.54
C VAL A 307 12.35 17.01 42.93
N SER A 308 11.95 15.95 43.67
CA SER A 308 11.36 16.07 45.00
C SER A 308 12.43 16.35 46.09
N GLY A 309 11.96 16.81 47.23
CA GLY A 309 12.82 17.09 48.37
C GLY A 309 13.22 15.87 49.22
N THR A 310 12.81 14.65 48.84
CA THR A 310 13.08 13.40 49.54
C THR A 310 13.68 12.36 48.59
N ALA A 311 14.61 11.55 49.10
CA ALA A 311 15.17 10.45 48.32
C ALA A 311 14.09 9.39 48.05
N ALA A 312 14.19 8.74 46.89
CA ALA A 312 13.29 7.69 46.47
C ALA A 312 14.03 6.39 46.17
N THR A 313 13.53 5.28 46.67
CA THR A 313 14.15 3.95 46.46
C THR A 313 13.23 3.03 45.67
N TYR A 314 13.83 2.31 44.74
CA TYR A 314 13.11 1.42 43.81
C TYR A 314 13.73 0.03 43.75
N ASP A 315 12.86 -1.00 43.70
CA ASP A 315 13.22 -2.34 43.27
C ASP A 315 13.10 -2.43 41.76
N MET A 316 13.87 -3.32 41.15
CA MET A 316 13.90 -3.49 39.70
C MET A 316 13.45 -4.88 39.31
N SER A 317 12.70 -4.95 38.23
CA SER A 317 12.32 -6.19 37.55
C SER A 317 12.23 -5.97 36.03
N ALA A 318 12.27 -7.05 35.27
CA ALA A 318 12.14 -6.95 33.82
C ALA A 318 11.39 -8.17 33.24
N GLN A 319 10.76 -7.96 32.12
CA GLN A 319 10.32 -9.03 31.23
C GLN A 319 11.04 -8.91 29.88
N ALA A 320 11.45 -10.05 29.32
CA ALA A 320 12.00 -10.17 27.97
C ALA A 320 11.02 -10.94 27.11
N LEU A 321 10.30 -10.23 26.24
CA LEU A 321 9.17 -10.75 25.50
C LEU A 321 9.56 -11.08 24.06
N SER A 322 9.04 -12.20 23.58
CA SER A 322 9.03 -12.49 22.14
C SER A 322 7.66 -13.04 21.76
N GLU A 323 7.21 -12.67 20.56
CA GLU A 323 5.94 -13.13 20.04
C GLU A 323 5.96 -14.63 19.78
N ASN A 324 4.89 -15.33 20.15
CA ASN A 324 4.76 -16.77 19.93
C ASN A 324 4.54 -17.09 18.46
N ILE A 325 5.11 -18.19 18.00
CA ILE A 325 5.00 -18.69 16.64
C ILE A 325 4.37 -20.08 16.65
N SER A 326 3.39 -20.30 15.78
CA SER A 326 2.74 -21.58 15.59
C SER A 326 2.45 -21.81 14.11
N GLY A 327 2.93 -22.94 13.58
CA GLY A 327 2.73 -23.28 12.17
C GLY A 327 3.33 -22.26 11.20
N GLY A 328 4.44 -21.61 11.57
CA GLY A 328 5.09 -20.56 10.76
C GLY A 328 4.39 -19.20 10.79
N LEU A 329 3.43 -18.98 11.70
CA LEU A 329 2.69 -17.72 11.87
C LEU A 329 2.93 -17.15 13.26
N PHE A 330 3.09 -15.83 13.37
CA PHE A 330 3.00 -15.13 14.65
C PHE A 330 1.58 -15.21 15.20
N THR A 331 1.43 -15.46 16.49
CA THR A 331 0.11 -15.70 17.11
C THR A 331 -0.51 -14.44 17.71
N GLY A 332 0.17 -13.31 17.69
CA GLY A 332 -0.28 -12.06 18.32
C GLY A 332 -0.20 -12.08 19.84
N THR A 333 0.39 -13.12 20.45
CA THR A 333 0.61 -13.28 21.88
C THR A 333 2.08 -13.41 22.19
N SER A 334 2.50 -13.08 23.42
CA SER A 334 3.91 -13.09 23.81
C SER A 334 4.21 -14.10 24.90
N SER A 335 5.46 -14.57 24.94
CA SER A 335 6.03 -15.30 26.06
C SER A 335 7.12 -14.48 26.73
N ASP A 336 7.20 -14.55 28.07
CA ASP A 336 8.33 -14.01 28.82
C ASP A 336 9.47 -15.02 28.87
N TRP A 337 10.59 -14.68 28.26
CA TRP A 337 11.81 -15.46 28.17
C TRP A 337 12.83 -15.14 29.27
N ASN A 338 12.58 -14.09 30.12
CA ASN A 338 13.51 -13.74 31.19
C ASN A 338 13.64 -14.89 32.16
N GLY A 339 14.86 -15.35 32.40
CA GLY A 339 15.19 -16.53 33.22
C GLY A 339 14.88 -17.88 32.54
N LYS A 340 14.46 -17.89 31.25
CA LYS A 340 14.07 -19.10 30.50
C LYS A 340 14.78 -19.25 29.15
N GLY A 341 15.78 -18.47 28.89
CA GLY A 341 16.51 -18.47 27.61
C GLY A 341 17.04 -17.08 27.27
N VAL A 342 16.58 -16.06 27.98
CA VAL A 342 17.14 -14.70 28.00
C VAL A 342 17.40 -14.31 29.44
N ASN A 343 18.52 -13.64 29.70
CA ASN A 343 18.83 -13.08 31.02
C ASN A 343 18.80 -11.55 30.95
N VAL A 344 17.98 -10.93 31.79
CA VAL A 344 18.02 -9.48 32.00
C VAL A 344 18.64 -9.22 33.35
N THR A 345 19.76 -8.49 33.38
CA THR A 345 20.51 -8.17 34.61
C THR A 345 20.62 -6.66 34.78
N PHE A 346 20.78 -6.27 36.02
CA PHE A 346 20.90 -4.88 36.45
C PHE A 346 22.25 -4.64 37.08
N SER A 347 22.84 -3.47 36.86
CA SER A 347 24.09 -3.05 37.47
C SER A 347 24.03 -2.90 39.03
N LYS A 348 22.79 -2.90 39.59
CA LYS A 348 22.47 -2.74 41.01
C LYS A 348 21.27 -3.62 41.38
N ASN A 349 21.18 -4.05 42.64
CA ASN A 349 20.02 -4.80 43.13
C ASN A 349 18.80 -3.92 43.44
N SER A 350 19.04 -2.66 43.83
CA SER A 350 18.04 -1.62 44.04
C SER A 350 18.67 -0.26 43.75
N VAL A 351 17.87 0.74 43.45
CA VAL A 351 18.35 2.10 43.18
C VAL A 351 17.70 3.10 44.13
N THR A 352 18.55 3.91 44.79
CA THR A 352 18.11 5.08 45.59
C THR A 352 18.49 6.33 44.84
N VAL A 353 17.48 7.14 44.49
CA VAL A 353 17.61 8.40 43.78
C VAL A 353 17.63 9.51 44.84
N PRO A 354 18.74 10.27 44.99
CA PRO A 354 18.84 11.32 46.00
C PRO A 354 17.75 12.40 45.78
N ALA A 355 17.38 13.11 46.83
CA ALA A 355 16.55 14.31 46.73
C ALA A 355 17.21 15.33 45.80
N LYS A 356 16.44 15.87 44.84
CA LYS A 356 16.91 16.84 43.82
C LYS A 356 18.16 16.35 43.07
N GLY A 357 18.26 15.03 42.83
CA GLY A 357 19.38 14.38 42.20
C GLY A 357 18.95 13.31 41.23
N GLU A 358 19.90 12.53 40.79
CA GLU A 358 19.67 11.47 39.79
C GLU A 358 20.44 10.20 40.16
N ALA A 359 20.03 9.08 39.62
CA ALA A 359 20.74 7.81 39.72
C ALA A 359 20.56 6.97 38.46
N THR A 360 21.67 6.44 37.95
CA THR A 360 21.67 5.62 36.72
C THR A 360 21.77 4.13 37.05
N VAL A 361 21.06 3.32 36.30
CA VAL A 361 21.09 1.86 36.33
C VAL A 361 21.39 1.35 34.93
N GLY A 362 22.44 0.52 34.81
CA GLY A 362 22.75 -0.23 33.60
C GLY A 362 21.88 -1.49 33.51
N ILE A 363 21.39 -1.80 32.35
CA ILE A 363 20.58 -2.97 32.04
C ILE A 363 21.24 -3.75 30.89
N ASP A 364 21.53 -5.04 31.14
CA ASP A 364 22.04 -5.96 30.12
C ASP A 364 20.99 -7.00 29.79
N ILE A 365 20.71 -7.18 28.48
CA ILE A 365 19.83 -8.19 27.95
C ILE A 365 20.67 -9.19 27.17
N THR A 366 20.75 -10.43 27.66
CA THR A 366 21.62 -11.46 27.09
C THR A 366 20.81 -12.66 26.64
N PRO A 367 20.56 -12.82 25.34
CA PRO A 367 19.97 -14.03 24.78
C PRO A 367 20.90 -15.23 24.95
N GLY A 368 20.35 -16.36 25.42
CA GLY A 368 21.08 -17.61 25.59
C GLY A 368 20.80 -18.62 24.47
N SER A 369 21.46 -19.77 24.53
CA SER A 369 21.37 -20.81 23.51
C SER A 369 19.96 -21.36 23.30
N GLN A 370 19.16 -21.42 24.36
CA GLN A 370 17.77 -21.91 24.26
C GLN A 370 16.89 -20.98 23.44
N PHE A 371 17.03 -19.64 23.63
CA PHE A 371 16.33 -18.66 22.81
C PHE A 371 16.84 -18.68 21.36
N ALA A 372 18.17 -18.76 21.18
CA ALA A 372 18.77 -18.85 19.85
C ALA A 372 18.26 -20.08 19.06
N GLN A 373 18.13 -21.23 19.73
CA GLN A 373 17.56 -22.43 19.12
C GLN A 373 16.09 -22.22 18.73
N TYR A 374 15.28 -21.67 19.62
CA TYR A 374 13.88 -21.34 19.31
C TYR A 374 13.74 -20.46 18.08
N VAL A 375 14.55 -19.41 17.96
CA VAL A 375 14.51 -18.52 16.81
C VAL A 375 14.94 -19.23 15.53
N SER A 376 16.04 -20.00 15.59
CA SER A 376 16.52 -20.73 14.41
C SER A 376 15.50 -21.73 13.84
N GLU A 377 14.69 -22.35 14.72
CA GLU A 377 13.68 -23.33 14.35
C GLU A 377 12.36 -22.70 13.86
N ASN A 378 11.96 -21.55 14.41
CA ASN A 378 10.63 -20.99 14.20
C ASN A 378 10.60 -19.64 13.46
N ALA A 379 11.68 -18.86 13.52
CA ALA A 379 11.80 -17.52 12.93
C ALA A 379 13.17 -17.30 12.27
N PRO A 380 13.50 -18.04 11.19
CA PRO A 380 14.83 -17.93 10.57
C PRO A 380 15.13 -16.54 10.00
N SER A 381 14.11 -15.72 9.76
CA SER A 381 14.25 -14.32 9.36
C SER A 381 14.49 -13.37 10.55
N GLY A 382 14.60 -13.88 11.78
CA GLY A 382 14.68 -13.12 13.01
C GLY A 382 13.31 -12.86 13.66
N THR A 383 13.35 -12.37 14.89
CA THR A 383 12.15 -11.99 15.68
C THR A 383 12.45 -10.86 16.62
N PHE A 384 11.42 -10.13 17.06
CA PHE A 384 11.59 -9.13 18.08
C PHE A 384 11.85 -9.76 19.46
N LEU A 385 12.78 -9.18 20.18
CA LEU A 385 13.02 -9.37 21.60
C LEU A 385 12.82 -8.02 22.27
N ASP A 386 11.65 -7.81 22.79
CA ASP A 386 11.20 -6.56 23.39
C ASP A 386 10.81 -6.76 24.85
N GLY A 387 10.39 -5.72 25.55
CA GLY A 387 9.97 -5.90 26.94
C GLY A 387 9.93 -4.63 27.73
N PHE A 388 9.97 -4.82 29.04
CA PHE A 388 9.85 -3.73 30.01
C PHE A 388 10.87 -3.88 31.12
N VAL A 389 11.50 -2.77 31.51
CA VAL A 389 12.15 -2.59 32.80
C VAL A 389 11.19 -1.84 33.70
N ARG A 390 10.95 -2.37 34.89
CA ARG A 390 10.09 -1.76 35.91
C ARG A 390 10.88 -1.39 37.14
N PHE A 391 10.58 -0.23 37.66
CA PHE A 391 11.10 0.30 38.92
C PHE A 391 9.92 0.41 39.90
N THR A 392 9.82 -0.52 40.85
CA THR A 392 8.74 -0.53 41.85
C THR A 392 9.13 0.29 43.04
N SER A 393 8.36 1.32 43.35
CA SER A 393 8.66 2.27 44.41
C SER A 393 8.53 1.64 45.83
N ARG A 394 9.56 1.85 46.68
CA ARG A 394 9.48 1.61 48.13
C ARG A 394 9.16 2.88 48.89
N THR A 395 9.03 4.01 48.21
CA THR A 395 8.89 5.33 48.85
C THR A 395 7.46 5.84 48.67
N ASN A 396 6.79 6.07 49.79
CA ASN A 396 5.41 6.61 49.77
C ASN A 396 5.35 7.95 49.02
N GLY A 397 4.33 8.08 48.14
CA GLY A 397 4.11 9.27 47.33
C GLY A 397 4.94 9.34 46.06
N GLN A 398 5.79 8.32 45.81
CA GLN A 398 6.46 8.16 44.49
C GLN A 398 5.84 6.99 43.76
N ALA A 399 5.60 7.20 42.45
CA ALA A 399 4.98 6.19 41.56
C ALA A 399 6.01 5.13 41.12
N ASP A 400 5.50 3.96 40.75
CA ASP A 400 6.28 3.00 39.98
C ASP A 400 6.65 3.60 38.63
N MET A 401 7.81 3.19 38.08
CA MET A 401 8.27 3.61 36.75
C MET A 401 8.40 2.43 35.82
N THR A 402 8.18 2.70 34.53
CA THR A 402 8.29 1.73 33.45
C THR A 402 9.10 2.32 32.30
N VAL A 403 10.01 1.51 31.77
CA VAL A 403 10.77 1.83 30.54
C VAL A 403 10.64 0.66 29.57
N PRO A 404 9.93 0.80 28.47
CA PRO A 404 9.88 -0.20 27.43
C PRO A 404 11.17 -0.20 26.62
N TYR A 405 11.51 -1.38 26.08
CA TYR A 405 12.65 -1.53 25.18
C TYR A 405 12.31 -2.41 23.98
N LEU A 406 13.07 -2.27 22.89
CA LEU A 406 12.91 -2.99 21.65
C LEU A 406 14.26 -3.38 21.08
N GLY A 407 14.49 -4.67 20.87
CA GLY A 407 15.57 -5.22 20.06
C GLY A 407 15.03 -6.18 19.00
N PHE A 408 15.79 -6.39 17.95
CA PHE A 408 15.48 -7.40 16.94
C PHE A 408 16.59 -8.47 16.98
N TYR A 409 16.22 -9.69 17.37
CA TYR A 409 17.15 -10.82 17.38
C TYR A 409 17.32 -11.39 15.98
N GLY A 410 18.39 -11.02 15.30
CA GLY A 410 18.70 -11.31 13.92
C GLY A 410 19.32 -10.09 13.24
N SER A 411 19.21 -10.00 11.92
CA SER A 411 19.54 -8.80 11.15
C SER A 411 18.29 -8.25 10.50
N TRP A 412 17.93 -7.01 10.77
CA TRP A 412 16.75 -6.34 10.21
C TRP A 412 16.78 -6.20 8.69
N GLY A 413 17.97 -6.31 8.09
CA GLY A 413 18.15 -6.33 6.63
C GLY A 413 17.86 -7.68 5.97
N THR A 414 17.71 -8.76 6.74
CA THR A 414 17.51 -10.13 6.20
C THR A 414 16.09 -10.38 5.68
N PRO A 415 15.00 -9.98 6.37
CA PRO A 415 13.65 -10.18 5.87
C PRO A 415 13.44 -9.57 4.50
N SER A 416 12.66 -10.24 3.65
CA SER A 416 12.44 -9.79 2.29
C SER A 416 11.72 -8.43 2.26
N ILE A 417 12.22 -7.53 1.41
CA ILE A 417 11.51 -6.29 1.06
C ILE A 417 10.38 -6.58 0.08
N PHE A 418 10.62 -7.52 -0.84
CA PHE A 418 9.71 -7.81 -1.94
C PHE A 418 8.89 -9.06 -1.67
N ASP A 419 7.63 -9.00 -2.05
CA ASP A 419 6.78 -10.18 -2.07
C ASP A 419 7.16 -11.11 -3.24
N GLN A 420 6.77 -12.36 -3.11
CA GLN A 420 7.10 -13.43 -4.05
C GLN A 420 6.68 -13.07 -5.48
N LEU A 421 7.45 -13.55 -6.47
CA LEU A 421 7.09 -13.39 -7.87
C LEU A 421 5.86 -14.25 -8.20
N VAL A 422 4.91 -13.67 -8.92
CA VAL A 422 3.69 -14.37 -9.36
C VAL A 422 4.00 -15.60 -10.24
N SER A 423 5.16 -15.61 -10.90
CA SER A 423 5.65 -16.75 -11.67
C SER A 423 6.12 -17.93 -10.80
N GLU A 424 6.45 -17.69 -9.54
CA GLU A 424 6.99 -18.67 -8.60
C GLU A 424 5.93 -19.16 -7.61
N GLY A 425 5.02 -18.28 -7.22
CA GLY A 425 4.01 -18.62 -6.23
C GLY A 425 2.93 -17.56 -6.06
N ASP A 426 2.02 -17.82 -5.11
CA ASP A 426 1.10 -16.81 -4.60
C ASP A 426 1.85 -16.03 -3.51
N GLY A 427 1.91 -14.72 -3.65
CA GLY A 427 2.55 -13.86 -2.68
C GLY A 427 1.78 -13.83 -1.35
N HIS A 428 2.42 -13.26 -0.33
CA HIS A 428 1.81 -13.08 0.99
C HIS A 428 0.77 -11.96 0.96
N ALA A 429 1.09 -10.85 0.31
CA ALA A 429 0.24 -9.67 0.24
C ALA A 429 -0.19 -9.38 -1.20
N ALA A 430 0.76 -8.97 -2.03
CA ALA A 430 0.52 -8.64 -3.43
C ALA A 430 1.74 -9.04 -4.26
N SER A 431 1.67 -10.19 -4.90
CA SER A 431 2.78 -10.76 -5.66
C SER A 431 3.38 -9.77 -6.66
N SER A 432 4.70 -9.77 -6.74
CA SER A 432 5.41 -9.00 -7.75
C SER A 432 5.29 -9.64 -9.12
N GLY A 433 5.07 -8.85 -10.16
CA GLY A 433 4.89 -9.37 -11.51
C GLY A 433 5.13 -8.36 -12.61
N ILE A 434 5.15 -8.86 -13.84
CA ILE A 434 5.34 -8.07 -15.04
C ILE A 434 4.07 -8.05 -15.88
N TYR A 435 3.66 -6.85 -16.23
CA TYR A 435 2.41 -6.59 -16.93
C TYR A 435 2.64 -5.94 -18.29
N ASN A 436 1.74 -6.19 -19.21
CA ASN A 436 1.63 -5.41 -20.42
C ASN A 436 1.11 -4.02 -20.07
N GLY A 437 1.94 -3.00 -20.18
CA GLY A 437 1.58 -1.62 -19.87
C GLY A 437 0.48 -1.03 -20.76
N SER A 438 0.15 -1.69 -21.88
CA SER A 438 -0.90 -1.23 -22.79
C SER A 438 -2.32 -1.67 -22.38
N ASN A 439 -2.46 -2.78 -21.64
CA ASN A 439 -3.76 -3.35 -21.30
C ASN A 439 -3.86 -3.92 -19.88
N GLY A 440 -2.79 -3.82 -19.07
CA GLY A 440 -2.76 -4.28 -17.69
C GLY A 440 -2.78 -5.81 -17.49
N ASN A 441 -2.65 -6.61 -18.56
CA ASN A 441 -2.59 -8.07 -18.45
C ASN A 441 -1.20 -8.53 -18.01
N LEU A 442 -1.16 -9.58 -17.20
CA LEU A 442 0.09 -10.25 -16.82
C LEU A 442 0.79 -10.81 -18.06
N LEU A 443 2.08 -10.51 -18.22
CA LEU A 443 2.93 -11.15 -19.23
C LEU A 443 3.29 -12.57 -18.81
N GLY A 444 3.79 -13.39 -19.76
CA GLY A 444 4.21 -14.76 -19.52
C GLY A 444 3.12 -15.82 -19.71
N TYR A 445 1.86 -15.43 -19.77
CA TYR A 445 0.79 -16.30 -20.25
C TYR A 445 0.75 -16.33 -21.78
N ASN A 446 0.33 -17.47 -22.34
CA ASN A 446 0.16 -17.55 -23.77
C ASN A 446 -0.92 -16.55 -24.26
N PRO A 447 -0.59 -15.61 -25.16
CA PRO A 447 -1.50 -14.53 -25.55
C PRO A 447 -2.68 -15.02 -26.38
N LEU A 448 -2.59 -16.22 -26.96
CA LEU A 448 -3.70 -16.84 -27.69
C LEU A 448 -4.77 -17.44 -26.75
N VAL A 449 -4.50 -17.53 -25.43
CA VAL A 449 -5.46 -18.02 -24.43
C VAL A 449 -6.05 -16.86 -23.67
N LYS A 450 -7.38 -16.79 -23.59
CA LYS A 450 -8.07 -15.68 -22.95
C LYS A 450 -8.81 -16.12 -21.67
N GLY A 451 -8.88 -15.22 -20.70
CA GLY A 451 -9.74 -15.36 -19.53
C GLY A 451 -9.49 -16.59 -18.70
N ARG A 452 -10.53 -17.32 -18.34
CA ARG A 452 -10.50 -18.51 -17.46
C ARG A 452 -9.81 -19.73 -18.05
N ASP A 453 -9.53 -19.73 -19.35
CA ASP A 453 -8.80 -20.82 -20.01
C ASP A 453 -7.30 -20.76 -19.76
N ARG A 454 -6.79 -19.69 -19.14
CA ARG A 454 -5.40 -19.59 -18.67
C ARG A 454 -5.20 -20.58 -17.54
N GLN A 455 -4.27 -21.49 -17.70
CA GLN A 455 -3.89 -22.50 -16.71
C GLN A 455 -2.49 -22.24 -16.21
N GLY A 456 -2.25 -22.58 -14.94
CA GLY A 456 -0.92 -22.46 -14.33
C GLY A 456 -0.51 -21.02 -14.03
N ARG A 457 0.80 -20.84 -13.85
CA ARG A 457 1.44 -19.55 -13.55
C ARG A 457 2.03 -18.93 -14.82
N PRO A 458 2.26 -17.60 -14.86
CA PRO A 458 2.97 -16.98 -15.96
C PRO A 458 4.41 -17.50 -16.00
N ASN A 459 4.95 -17.76 -17.18
CA ASN A 459 6.33 -18.19 -17.34
C ASN A 459 7.23 -16.97 -17.59
N ALA A 460 8.22 -16.77 -16.72
CA ALA A 460 9.13 -15.62 -16.78
C ALA A 460 10.00 -15.61 -18.06
N GLU A 461 10.30 -16.79 -18.63
CA GLU A 461 11.06 -16.90 -19.90
C GLU A 461 10.28 -16.40 -21.13
N ARG A 462 8.99 -16.12 -20.95
CA ARG A 462 8.04 -15.69 -22.00
C ARG A 462 7.62 -14.22 -21.87
N TYR A 463 8.38 -13.40 -21.16
CA TYR A 463 8.15 -11.95 -21.12
C TYR A 463 8.68 -11.33 -22.42
N VAL A 464 7.78 -11.01 -23.33
CA VAL A 464 8.08 -10.44 -24.64
C VAL A 464 7.29 -9.15 -24.83
N ILE A 465 7.92 -8.11 -25.36
CA ILE A 465 7.28 -6.91 -25.87
C ILE A 465 7.61 -6.72 -27.34
N SER A 466 6.67 -6.21 -28.10
CA SER A 466 6.77 -6.08 -29.57
C SER A 466 6.25 -4.76 -30.08
N ARG A 467 6.43 -4.50 -31.38
CA ARG A 467 5.76 -3.41 -32.13
C ARG A 467 4.57 -3.93 -32.94
N SER A 468 4.07 -5.10 -32.62
CA SER A 468 2.93 -5.68 -33.32
C SER A 468 1.69 -4.79 -33.16
N THR A 469 0.95 -4.62 -34.25
CA THR A 469 -0.33 -3.90 -34.26
C THR A 469 -1.51 -4.80 -33.94
N ALA A 470 -1.28 -6.09 -33.70
CA ALA A 470 -2.33 -7.03 -33.31
C ALA A 470 -3.00 -6.58 -32.01
N SER A 471 -4.32 -6.76 -31.94
CA SER A 471 -5.09 -6.40 -30.77
C SER A 471 -4.60 -7.14 -29.52
N GLY A 472 -4.20 -6.38 -28.50
CA GLY A 472 -3.67 -6.93 -27.25
C GLY A 472 -2.15 -7.19 -27.27
N ALA A 473 -1.44 -6.79 -28.33
CA ALA A 473 0.02 -6.92 -28.40
C ALA A 473 0.69 -6.22 -27.22
N PRO A 474 1.69 -6.84 -26.58
CA PRO A 474 2.43 -6.25 -25.48
C PRO A 474 3.46 -5.25 -26.02
N THR A 475 3.07 -3.98 -26.17
CA THR A 475 3.96 -2.92 -26.63
C THR A 475 4.73 -2.25 -25.51
N ALA A 476 4.36 -2.51 -24.27
CA ALA A 476 4.99 -1.94 -23.09
C ALA A 476 5.19 -2.99 -22.00
N ILE A 477 6.24 -2.82 -21.22
CA ILE A 477 6.52 -3.61 -20.02
C ILE A 477 6.37 -2.72 -18.79
N ALA A 478 5.47 -3.12 -17.89
CA ALA A 478 5.14 -2.40 -16.67
C ALA A 478 5.35 -3.33 -15.46
N PRO A 479 6.35 -3.08 -14.62
CA PRO A 479 6.52 -3.83 -13.39
C PRO A 479 5.49 -3.40 -12.36
N ARG A 480 4.88 -4.35 -11.67
CA ARG A 480 4.17 -4.14 -10.42
C ARG A 480 4.94 -4.85 -9.31
N THR A 481 5.14 -4.15 -8.21
CA THR A 481 5.99 -4.62 -7.14
C THR A 481 5.17 -4.70 -5.85
N GLY A 482 4.93 -5.90 -5.36
CA GLY A 482 4.45 -6.11 -4.01
C GLY A 482 5.60 -5.89 -3.03
N THR A 483 5.42 -5.07 -2.02
CA THR A 483 6.40 -4.87 -0.96
C THR A 483 5.84 -5.32 0.38
N LEU A 484 6.65 -6.07 1.13
CA LEU A 484 6.36 -6.53 2.49
C LEU A 484 6.82 -5.51 3.53
N ARG A 485 7.69 -4.58 3.13
CA ARG A 485 8.27 -3.53 3.96
C ARG A 485 8.16 -2.19 3.26
N SER A 486 7.87 -1.13 4.01
CA SER A 486 7.95 0.24 3.50
C SER A 486 9.41 0.62 3.26
N VAL A 487 9.70 1.28 2.13
CA VAL A 487 11.06 1.69 1.76
C VAL A 487 11.08 3.10 1.18
N HIS A 488 12.10 3.88 1.53
CA HIS A 488 12.26 5.26 1.04
C HIS A 488 12.35 5.35 -0.47
N THR A 489 13.18 4.48 -1.03
CA THR A 489 13.55 4.57 -2.44
C THR A 489 13.49 3.21 -3.09
N LEU A 490 12.73 3.13 -4.17
CA LEU A 490 12.66 1.97 -5.04
C LEU A 490 13.15 2.39 -6.43
N THR A 491 14.20 1.70 -6.92
CA THR A 491 14.80 2.00 -8.23
C THR A 491 14.50 0.87 -9.20
N THR A 492 13.93 1.23 -10.35
CA THR A 492 13.66 0.32 -11.47
C THR A 492 14.65 0.62 -12.59
N THR A 493 15.46 -0.34 -12.98
CA THR A 493 16.48 -0.19 -14.02
C THR A 493 16.26 -1.20 -15.12
N TYR A 494 16.24 -0.73 -16.36
CA TYR A 494 16.24 -1.53 -17.57
C TYR A 494 17.63 -1.54 -18.17
N ALA A 495 18.15 -2.70 -18.55
CA ALA A 495 19.44 -2.84 -19.16
C ALA A 495 19.40 -3.81 -20.35
N ASN A 496 20.29 -3.62 -21.33
CA ASN A 496 20.49 -4.57 -22.42
C ASN A 496 21.32 -5.78 -21.96
N GLU A 497 21.49 -6.78 -22.82
CA GLU A 497 22.24 -8.00 -22.54
C GLU A 497 23.70 -7.75 -22.11
N ALA A 498 24.30 -6.65 -22.54
CA ALA A 498 25.65 -6.21 -22.12
C ALA A 498 25.64 -5.48 -20.75
N GLY A 499 24.52 -5.42 -20.06
CA GLY A 499 24.38 -4.72 -18.77
C GLY A 499 24.33 -3.20 -18.84
N LYS A 500 24.30 -2.61 -20.05
CA LYS A 500 24.21 -1.15 -20.22
C LYS A 500 22.78 -0.70 -19.93
N SER A 501 22.62 0.23 -18.98
CA SER A 501 21.33 0.83 -18.65
C SER A 501 20.74 1.59 -19.85
N ILE A 502 19.46 1.33 -20.14
CA ILE A 502 18.66 2.02 -21.17
C ILE A 502 17.64 2.97 -20.54
N ALA A 503 17.20 2.66 -19.32
CA ALA A 503 16.32 3.50 -18.53
C ALA A 503 16.51 3.20 -17.03
N SER A 504 16.33 4.22 -16.22
CA SER A 504 16.27 4.09 -14.76
C SER A 504 15.23 5.06 -14.20
N PHE A 505 14.41 4.56 -13.31
CA PHE A 505 13.33 5.29 -12.66
C PHE A 505 13.47 5.10 -11.15
N THR A 506 13.17 6.14 -10.39
CA THR A 506 13.21 6.10 -8.94
C THR A 506 11.88 6.62 -8.40
N SER A 507 11.20 5.82 -7.61
CA SER A 507 10.06 6.26 -6.81
C SER A 507 10.50 6.44 -5.35
N LYS A 508 9.92 7.42 -4.71
CA LYS A 508 10.12 7.72 -3.29
C LYS A 508 8.83 7.40 -2.53
N GLN A 509 8.96 7.13 -1.23
CA GLN A 509 7.82 6.82 -0.36
C GLN A 509 7.03 5.61 -0.87
N ASN A 510 7.65 4.44 -0.81
CA ASN A 510 7.01 3.20 -1.23
C ASN A 510 6.47 2.47 -0.01
N TRP A 511 5.16 2.56 0.22
CA TRP A 511 4.48 1.91 1.33
C TRP A 511 4.37 0.40 1.08
N LYS A 512 4.46 -0.38 2.16
CA LYS A 512 4.20 -1.81 2.08
C LYS A 512 2.72 -2.12 1.83
N SER A 513 2.46 -3.26 1.22
CA SER A 513 1.11 -3.78 1.04
C SER A 513 0.54 -4.25 2.38
N VAL A 514 -0.66 -3.83 2.71
CA VAL A 514 -1.40 -4.22 3.92
C VAL A 514 -2.85 -4.54 3.59
N TYR A 515 -3.52 -5.26 4.48
CA TYR A 515 -4.94 -5.50 4.33
C TYR A 515 -5.74 -4.26 4.76
N ASP A 516 -6.53 -3.73 3.82
CA ASP A 516 -7.48 -2.64 4.08
C ASP A 516 -8.78 -3.24 4.63
N SER A 517 -9.07 -2.93 5.89
CA SER A 517 -10.25 -3.47 6.58
C SER A 517 -11.55 -2.86 6.06
N ASP A 518 -11.53 -1.64 5.56
CA ASP A 518 -12.71 -0.94 5.07
C ASP A 518 -13.08 -1.42 3.66
N GLU A 519 -12.08 -1.62 2.80
CA GLU A 519 -12.28 -2.13 1.45
C GLU A 519 -12.27 -3.66 1.35
N GLN A 520 -11.93 -4.37 2.44
CA GLN A 520 -11.85 -5.83 2.54
C GLN A 520 -10.92 -6.47 1.50
N ARG A 521 -9.83 -5.80 1.17
CA ARG A 521 -8.84 -6.25 0.19
C ARG A 521 -7.43 -5.84 0.62
N MET A 522 -6.44 -6.44 -0.01
CA MET A 522 -5.06 -5.95 0.10
C MET A 522 -4.97 -4.58 -0.58
N SER A 523 -4.48 -3.60 0.16
CA SER A 523 -4.20 -2.30 -0.42
C SER A 523 -2.94 -2.40 -1.28
N TRP A 524 -3.08 -2.02 -2.53
CA TRP A 524 -1.96 -1.75 -3.40
C TRP A 524 -1.68 -0.26 -3.36
N VAL A 525 -0.63 0.13 -2.70
CA VAL A 525 -0.19 1.53 -2.74
C VAL A 525 0.90 1.70 -3.79
N GLU A 526 0.70 1.14 -4.97
CA GLU A 526 1.57 1.38 -6.10
C GLU A 526 1.02 2.53 -6.95
N GLU A 527 1.16 3.77 -6.45
CA GLU A 527 0.62 4.95 -7.12
C GLU A 527 1.31 5.28 -8.46
N ASN A 528 2.47 4.69 -8.78
CA ASN A 528 3.26 5.11 -9.94
C ASN A 528 3.90 3.97 -10.76
N HIS A 529 3.32 2.78 -10.81
CA HIS A 529 3.90 1.69 -11.61
C HIS A 529 3.99 2.01 -13.11
N GLU A 530 3.05 2.78 -13.67
CA GLU A 530 3.08 3.21 -15.07
C GLU A 530 4.25 4.16 -15.36
N SER A 531 4.64 5.00 -14.41
CA SER A 531 5.77 5.91 -14.55
C SER A 531 7.13 5.20 -14.61
N ARG A 532 7.20 3.92 -14.25
CA ARG A 532 8.40 3.07 -14.28
C ARG A 532 8.45 2.13 -15.49
N SER A 533 7.54 2.31 -16.42
CA SER A 533 7.39 1.46 -17.61
C SER A 533 8.25 1.95 -18.77
N ILE A 534 8.60 1.04 -19.68
CA ILE A 534 9.06 1.40 -21.03
C ILE A 534 8.01 0.95 -22.04
N ASN A 535 7.74 1.80 -23.04
CA ASN A 535 6.80 1.54 -24.12
C ASN A 535 7.47 1.71 -25.46
N LEU A 536 7.44 0.68 -26.31
CA LEU A 536 8.04 0.71 -27.64
C LEU A 536 7.38 1.71 -28.59
N ASN A 537 6.18 2.19 -28.28
CA ASN A 537 5.51 3.25 -29.02
C ASN A 537 6.02 4.65 -28.65
N ASP A 538 6.73 4.81 -27.53
CA ASP A 538 7.34 6.07 -27.17
C ASP A 538 8.57 6.33 -28.04
N TYR A 539 8.73 7.56 -28.51
CA TYR A 539 9.87 7.94 -29.34
C TYR A 539 11.21 7.53 -28.76
N LYS A 540 11.38 7.66 -27.45
CA LYS A 540 12.60 7.31 -26.71
C LYS A 540 12.97 5.83 -26.83
N TYR A 541 11.98 4.94 -26.87
CA TYR A 541 12.17 3.48 -26.85
C TYR A 541 11.81 2.79 -28.18
N SER A 542 11.26 3.55 -29.14
CA SER A 542 10.79 3.02 -30.44
C SER A 542 11.89 2.35 -31.26
N ARG A 543 13.17 2.64 -30.98
CA ARG A 543 14.33 2.10 -31.69
C ARG A 543 15.14 1.08 -30.88
N LEU A 544 14.59 0.57 -29.77
CA LEU A 544 15.26 -0.51 -29.04
C LEU A 544 15.43 -1.72 -29.95
N PRO A 545 16.67 -2.25 -30.10
CA PRO A 545 16.90 -3.43 -30.92
C PRO A 545 16.18 -4.65 -30.38
N ASP A 546 15.86 -5.60 -31.26
CA ASP A 546 15.45 -6.93 -30.83
C ASP A 546 16.59 -7.62 -30.04
N GLY A 547 16.23 -8.33 -28.98
CA GLY A 547 17.22 -8.98 -28.14
C GLY A 547 16.72 -9.18 -26.71
N LYS A 548 17.62 -9.63 -25.87
CA LYS A 548 17.37 -9.87 -24.45
C LYS A 548 17.68 -8.62 -23.63
N TYR A 549 16.86 -8.41 -22.62
CA TYR A 549 16.96 -7.29 -21.69
C TYR A 549 16.71 -7.78 -20.27
N THR A 550 17.17 -7.02 -19.31
CA THR A 550 16.86 -7.20 -17.89
C THR A 550 16.11 -6.00 -17.35
N LEU A 551 15.18 -6.29 -16.45
CA LEU A 551 14.53 -5.32 -15.61
C LEU A 551 14.87 -5.67 -14.16
N THR A 552 15.52 -4.75 -13.46
CA THR A 552 15.87 -4.91 -12.04
C THR A 552 15.14 -3.86 -11.21
N ILE A 553 14.42 -4.32 -10.20
CA ILE A 553 13.78 -3.47 -9.20
C ILE A 553 14.57 -3.65 -7.91
N SER A 554 15.10 -2.59 -7.34
CA SER A 554 15.92 -2.67 -6.13
C SER A 554 15.53 -1.61 -5.11
N ALA A 555 15.62 -1.99 -3.83
CA ALA A 555 15.40 -1.14 -2.67
C ALA A 555 16.32 -1.55 -1.52
N SER A 556 16.45 -0.69 -0.52
CA SER A 556 17.06 -1.02 0.78
C SER A 556 16.03 -0.82 1.86
N ASN A 557 16.04 -1.67 2.88
CA ASN A 557 15.25 -1.44 4.09
C ASN A 557 15.78 -0.24 4.86
N ASP A 558 14.93 0.33 5.68
CA ASP A 558 15.26 1.39 6.62
C ASP A 558 15.67 0.80 7.98
N GLY A 559 16.19 1.63 8.90
CA GLY A 559 16.60 1.22 10.22
C GLY A 559 18.01 0.62 10.30
N PRO A 560 18.28 -0.20 11.31
CA PRO A 560 19.58 -0.83 11.49
C PRO A 560 19.86 -1.87 10.40
N SER A 561 21.13 -2.11 10.11
CA SER A 561 21.60 -3.10 9.11
C SER A 561 20.95 -2.97 7.72
N PRO A 562 20.96 -1.78 7.09
CA PRO A 562 20.31 -1.59 5.79
C PRO A 562 20.93 -2.49 4.73
N THR A 563 20.10 -3.28 4.07
CA THR A 563 20.53 -4.25 3.05
C THR A 563 19.79 -3.98 1.75
N LYS A 564 20.57 -3.89 0.66
CA LYS A 564 19.98 -3.75 -0.67
C LYS A 564 19.51 -5.10 -1.19
N GLN A 565 18.25 -5.17 -1.55
CA GLN A 565 17.62 -6.34 -2.18
C GLN A 565 17.12 -5.98 -3.58
N ALA A 566 16.96 -6.98 -4.45
CA ALA A 566 16.50 -6.77 -5.81
C ALA A 566 15.68 -7.95 -6.35
N LEU A 567 14.67 -7.63 -7.16
CA LEU A 567 14.01 -8.54 -8.07
C LEU A 567 14.55 -8.30 -9.48
N THR A 568 14.85 -9.36 -10.19
CA THR A 568 15.34 -9.27 -11.57
C THR A 568 14.48 -10.13 -12.50
N TYR A 569 14.04 -9.52 -13.58
CA TYR A 569 13.26 -10.16 -14.63
C TYR A 569 14.01 -10.09 -15.95
N ASN A 570 14.05 -11.20 -16.67
CA ASN A 570 14.46 -11.18 -18.06
C ASN A 570 13.26 -10.93 -18.97
N PHE A 571 13.44 -10.16 -20.00
CA PHE A 571 12.44 -9.97 -21.03
C PHE A 571 13.08 -9.81 -22.41
N ARG A 572 12.29 -9.92 -23.43
CA ARG A 572 12.76 -9.79 -24.81
C ARG A 572 12.00 -8.66 -25.52
N VAL A 573 12.72 -7.92 -26.31
CA VAL A 573 12.11 -7.10 -27.38
C VAL A 573 12.17 -7.97 -28.63
N ASP A 574 11.02 -8.21 -29.25
CA ASP A 574 10.92 -8.99 -30.47
C ASP A 574 9.89 -8.37 -31.43
N THR A 575 10.40 -7.93 -32.56
CA THR A 575 9.57 -7.35 -33.64
C THR A 575 9.57 -8.20 -34.90
N LYS A 576 10.23 -9.37 -34.87
CA LYS A 576 10.27 -10.29 -35.98
C LYS A 576 9.06 -11.20 -35.95
N ALA A 577 8.57 -11.52 -37.14
CA ALA A 577 7.47 -12.45 -37.27
C ALA A 577 7.98 -13.89 -37.26
N PRO A 578 7.25 -14.82 -36.64
CA PRO A 578 7.50 -16.24 -36.78
C PRO A 578 7.34 -16.71 -38.23
N VAL A 579 7.81 -17.93 -38.51
CA VAL A 579 7.76 -18.53 -39.86
C VAL A 579 6.93 -19.79 -39.83
N VAL A 580 6.03 -19.95 -40.80
CA VAL A 580 5.39 -21.25 -41.12
C VAL A 580 6.30 -21.99 -42.09
N GLU A 581 7.05 -22.96 -41.58
CA GLU A 581 7.97 -23.79 -42.37
C GLU A 581 7.20 -24.75 -43.26
N ARG A 582 6.06 -25.25 -42.78
CA ARG A 582 5.23 -26.25 -43.50
C ARG A 582 3.74 -26.11 -43.11
N ALA A 583 2.88 -26.23 -44.07
CA ALA A 583 1.43 -26.38 -43.88
C ALA A 583 0.88 -27.31 -44.96
N THR A 584 1.04 -28.66 -44.79
CA THR A 584 0.76 -29.64 -45.83
C THR A 584 -0.31 -30.65 -45.39
N LEU A 585 -1.09 -31.12 -46.33
CA LEU A 585 -2.09 -32.16 -46.14
C LEU A 585 -1.44 -33.56 -46.33
N SER A 586 -1.87 -34.54 -45.54
CA SER A 586 -1.54 -35.94 -45.66
C SER A 586 -2.81 -36.77 -45.48
N ASN A 587 -2.68 -38.10 -45.66
CA ASN A 587 -3.77 -39.07 -45.49
C ASN A 587 -5.00 -38.75 -46.35
N GLY A 588 -4.78 -38.46 -47.67
CA GLY A 588 -5.88 -38.09 -48.56
C GLY A 588 -6.59 -36.77 -48.25
N GLY A 589 -5.90 -35.87 -47.55
CA GLY A 589 -6.42 -34.56 -47.19
C GLY A 589 -7.11 -34.48 -45.82
N SER A 590 -7.13 -35.60 -45.08
CA SER A 590 -7.80 -35.63 -43.76
C SER A 590 -6.94 -35.08 -42.61
N THR A 591 -5.62 -34.87 -42.83
CA THR A 591 -4.68 -34.47 -41.80
C THR A 591 -3.85 -33.27 -42.27
N LEU A 592 -3.83 -32.18 -41.47
CA LEU A 592 -2.98 -31.01 -41.68
C LEU A 592 -1.73 -31.13 -40.78
N ASN A 593 -0.55 -31.14 -41.43
CA ASN A 593 0.75 -31.08 -40.71
C ASN A 593 1.27 -29.66 -40.80
N VAL A 594 1.50 -29.05 -39.62
CA VAL A 594 2.04 -27.72 -39.45
C VAL A 594 3.39 -27.77 -38.78
N GLU A 595 4.35 -27.04 -39.30
CA GLU A 595 5.65 -26.82 -38.67
C GLU A 595 5.91 -25.31 -38.67
N ILE A 596 6.18 -24.75 -37.49
CA ILE A 596 6.44 -23.32 -37.30
C ILE A 596 7.77 -23.11 -36.55
N SER A 597 8.42 -21.98 -36.79
CA SER A 597 9.66 -21.62 -36.09
C SER A 597 9.78 -20.13 -35.81
N ASP A 598 10.55 -19.79 -34.76
CA ASP A 598 10.89 -18.42 -34.41
C ASP A 598 12.19 -18.33 -33.61
N GLU A 599 12.79 -17.13 -33.55
CA GLU A 599 13.91 -16.80 -32.64
C GLU A 599 13.42 -16.60 -31.18
N SER A 600 12.14 -16.30 -30.99
CA SER A 600 11.44 -16.17 -29.72
C SER A 600 10.50 -17.35 -29.45
N PRO A 601 10.08 -17.57 -28.18
CA PRO A 601 9.10 -18.60 -27.87
C PRO A 601 7.81 -18.45 -28.69
N LEU A 602 7.37 -19.57 -29.25
CA LEU A 602 6.15 -19.64 -30.07
C LEU A 602 4.91 -19.74 -29.16
N ALA A 603 3.85 -18.99 -29.50
CA ALA A 603 2.55 -19.10 -28.83
C ALA A 603 1.64 -20.17 -29.44
N GLY A 604 1.78 -20.45 -30.74
CA GLY A 604 0.98 -21.40 -31.46
C GLY A 604 0.68 -20.97 -32.89
N PHE A 605 -0.38 -21.46 -33.45
CA PHE A 605 -0.83 -21.07 -34.79
C PHE A 605 -2.36 -21.02 -34.90
N THR A 606 -2.84 -20.30 -35.90
CA THR A 606 -4.23 -20.29 -36.28
C THR A 606 -4.40 -20.75 -37.72
N VAL A 607 -5.50 -21.47 -38.01
CA VAL A 607 -5.96 -21.73 -39.40
C VAL A 607 -7.09 -20.78 -39.67
N ASN A 608 -7.00 -20.02 -40.72
CA ASN A 608 -7.90 -18.90 -41.03
C ASN A 608 -8.67 -19.14 -42.32
N ASP A 609 -9.92 -18.66 -42.35
CA ASP A 609 -10.75 -18.61 -43.53
C ASP A 609 -10.27 -17.52 -44.50
N PRO A 610 -9.95 -17.83 -45.73
CA PRO A 610 -9.46 -16.84 -46.70
C PRO A 610 -10.49 -15.73 -47.06
N ASN A 611 -11.77 -15.99 -46.86
CA ASN A 611 -12.83 -15.03 -47.23
C ASN A 611 -13.09 -14.01 -46.11
N SER A 612 -13.11 -14.46 -44.86
CA SER A 612 -13.41 -13.60 -43.69
C SER A 612 -12.16 -13.16 -42.92
N GLY A 613 -11.01 -13.82 -43.15
CA GLY A 613 -9.80 -13.60 -42.36
C GLY A 613 -9.88 -14.13 -40.90
N GLN A 614 -11.05 -14.62 -40.48
CA GLN A 614 -11.23 -15.11 -39.11
C GLN A 614 -10.62 -16.50 -38.93
N TYR A 615 -10.12 -16.78 -37.73
CA TYR A 615 -9.62 -18.12 -37.44
C TYR A 615 -10.78 -19.12 -37.28
N ILE A 616 -10.63 -20.27 -37.94
CA ILE A 616 -11.54 -21.42 -37.91
C ILE A 616 -10.99 -22.56 -37.06
N TYR A 617 -9.69 -22.50 -36.73
CA TYR A 617 -9.02 -23.39 -35.78
C TYR A 617 -7.86 -22.65 -35.13
N ARG A 618 -7.55 -23.00 -33.88
CA ARG A 618 -6.45 -22.43 -33.12
C ARG A 618 -5.75 -23.54 -32.34
N ASP A 619 -4.45 -23.66 -32.53
CA ASP A 619 -3.56 -24.48 -31.75
C ASP A 619 -2.71 -23.61 -30.82
N VAL A 620 -2.59 -24.02 -29.56
CA VAL A 620 -1.93 -23.26 -28.51
C VAL A 620 -0.86 -24.14 -27.86
N ILE A 621 0.38 -23.66 -27.88
CA ILE A 621 1.46 -24.31 -27.18
C ILE A 621 1.26 -24.08 -25.68
N ARG A 622 0.96 -25.15 -24.93
CA ARG A 622 0.66 -25.08 -23.50
C ARG A 622 1.88 -25.30 -22.63
N ASN A 623 2.78 -26.20 -23.05
CA ASN A 623 3.98 -26.56 -22.31
C ASN A 623 5.23 -26.19 -23.11
N ASP A 624 6.30 -25.79 -22.42
CA ASP A 624 7.57 -25.51 -23.07
C ASP A 624 8.20 -26.78 -23.71
N ALA A 625 7.89 -27.94 -23.15
CA ALA A 625 8.34 -29.22 -23.72
C ALA A 625 7.74 -29.55 -25.08
N ASP A 626 6.62 -28.85 -25.46
CA ASP A 626 5.96 -29.07 -26.76
C ASP A 626 6.76 -28.43 -27.91
N GLN A 627 7.67 -27.51 -27.61
CA GLN A 627 8.54 -26.88 -28.60
C GLN A 627 10.01 -27.24 -28.36
N THR A 628 10.77 -27.33 -29.42
CA THR A 628 12.21 -27.60 -29.35
C THR A 628 13.02 -26.35 -29.68
N TYR A 629 14.13 -26.11 -28.95
CA TYR A 629 15.06 -25.06 -29.27
C TYR A 629 16.32 -25.61 -29.88
N SER A 630 16.61 -25.25 -31.13
CA SER A 630 17.81 -25.70 -31.85
C SER A 630 18.25 -24.66 -32.90
N ASN A 631 19.55 -24.50 -33.04
CA ASN A 631 20.15 -23.56 -34.00
C ASN A 631 19.60 -22.13 -33.85
N GLY A 632 19.42 -21.66 -32.62
CA GLY A 632 18.94 -20.30 -32.32
C GLY A 632 17.44 -20.10 -32.53
N ARG A 633 16.65 -21.12 -32.79
CA ARG A 633 15.21 -21.02 -33.05
C ARG A 633 14.38 -22.02 -32.24
N TYR A 634 13.24 -21.57 -31.80
CA TYR A 634 12.17 -22.44 -31.30
C TYR A 634 11.45 -23.04 -32.48
N ARG A 635 11.03 -24.31 -32.37
CA ARG A 635 10.32 -25.10 -33.40
C ARG A 635 9.17 -25.84 -32.77
N TYR A 636 8.02 -25.78 -33.42
CA TYR A 636 6.83 -26.52 -33.01
C TYR A 636 6.24 -27.27 -34.21
N LYS A 637 5.84 -28.51 -33.98
CA LYS A 637 5.20 -29.37 -34.96
C LYS A 637 3.87 -29.86 -34.44
N ALA A 638 2.84 -29.72 -35.23
CA ALA A 638 1.52 -30.20 -34.88
C ALA A 638 0.88 -30.94 -36.05
N THR A 639 0.05 -31.90 -35.68
CA THR A 639 -0.79 -32.65 -36.61
C THR A 639 -2.23 -32.47 -36.21
N VAL A 640 -3.02 -31.88 -37.09
CA VAL A 640 -4.44 -31.50 -36.85
C VAL A 640 -5.32 -32.33 -37.75
N ASN A 641 -6.38 -32.93 -37.23
CA ASN A 641 -7.41 -33.55 -38.03
C ASN A 641 -8.28 -32.47 -38.67
N MET A 642 -8.45 -32.53 -39.99
CA MET A 642 -9.24 -31.54 -40.71
C MET A 642 -10.72 -31.48 -40.28
N SER A 643 -11.21 -32.57 -39.63
CA SER A 643 -12.57 -32.56 -39.06
C SER A 643 -12.70 -31.65 -37.82
N GLU A 644 -11.59 -31.29 -37.17
CA GLU A 644 -11.56 -30.37 -36.04
C GLU A 644 -11.62 -28.89 -36.48
N ILE A 645 -11.37 -28.64 -37.78
CA ILE A 645 -11.41 -27.32 -38.38
C ILE A 645 -12.86 -26.97 -38.72
N ARG A 646 -13.40 -25.99 -38.06
CA ARG A 646 -14.81 -25.60 -38.22
C ARG A 646 -15.13 -25.26 -39.66
N GLY A 647 -16.15 -25.89 -40.21
CA GLY A 647 -16.72 -25.55 -41.49
C GLY A 647 -16.13 -26.27 -42.70
N GLY A 648 -15.76 -27.51 -42.64
CA GLY A 648 -15.22 -28.49 -43.63
C GLY A 648 -15.39 -28.30 -45.13
N GLY A 649 -15.59 -27.08 -45.65
CA GLY A 649 -15.74 -26.73 -47.06
C GLY A 649 -14.93 -25.52 -47.51
N TYR A 650 -13.97 -25.05 -46.70
CA TYR A 650 -13.17 -23.86 -47.02
C TYR A 650 -12.17 -24.17 -48.15
N ASN A 651 -12.30 -23.39 -49.24
CA ASN A 651 -11.39 -23.50 -50.36
C ASN A 651 -10.07 -22.78 -49.99
N LYS A 652 -9.01 -23.55 -49.71
CA LYS A 652 -7.64 -23.09 -49.43
C LYS A 652 -7.48 -22.23 -48.15
N PRO A 653 -7.76 -22.77 -46.94
CA PRO A 653 -7.45 -22.04 -45.70
C PRO A 653 -5.95 -21.77 -45.61
N TYR A 654 -5.58 -20.77 -44.79
CA TYR A 654 -4.17 -20.41 -44.57
C TYR A 654 -3.81 -20.48 -43.08
N VAL A 655 -2.53 -20.72 -42.80
CA VAL A 655 -1.95 -20.80 -41.45
C VAL A 655 -1.22 -19.51 -41.14
N LEU A 656 -1.43 -18.99 -39.92
CA LEU A 656 -0.60 -17.96 -39.29
C LEU A 656 0.04 -18.52 -38.03
N ALA A 657 1.36 -18.44 -37.94
CA ALA A 657 2.10 -18.70 -36.72
C ALA A 657 2.14 -17.43 -35.84
N TRP A 658 2.13 -17.60 -34.53
CA TRP A 658 2.13 -16.52 -33.53
C TRP A 658 3.20 -16.74 -32.48
N ASP A 659 3.87 -15.66 -32.08
CA ASP A 659 4.78 -15.61 -30.94
C ASP A 659 4.13 -14.96 -29.68
N TYR A 660 4.88 -14.82 -28.59
CA TYR A 660 4.42 -14.19 -27.37
C TYR A 660 4.30 -12.65 -27.48
N GLY A 661 4.95 -12.04 -28.46
CA GLY A 661 4.81 -10.61 -28.80
C GLY A 661 3.57 -10.32 -29.64
N LEU A 662 2.78 -11.35 -30.00
CA LEU A 662 1.71 -11.28 -30.99
C LEU A 662 2.19 -10.76 -32.35
N ASN A 663 3.46 -11.00 -32.71
CA ASN A 663 3.85 -10.96 -34.10
C ASN A 663 3.33 -12.21 -34.80
N HIS A 664 2.91 -12.07 -36.03
CA HIS A 664 2.42 -13.22 -36.80
C HIS A 664 3.12 -13.38 -38.16
N SER A 665 3.23 -14.61 -38.59
CA SER A 665 3.82 -14.96 -39.88
C SER A 665 3.02 -14.34 -41.05
N LYS A 666 3.64 -14.35 -42.25
CA LYS A 666 2.87 -14.25 -43.47
C LYS A 666 1.88 -15.41 -43.59
N ALA A 667 0.76 -15.19 -44.27
CA ALA A 667 -0.23 -16.21 -44.53
C ALA A 667 0.40 -17.31 -45.38
N THR A 668 0.33 -18.56 -44.94
CA THR A 668 0.77 -19.72 -45.71
C THR A 668 -0.42 -20.59 -46.06
N THR A 669 -0.77 -20.65 -47.33
CA THR A 669 -1.90 -21.46 -47.82
C THR A 669 -1.65 -22.95 -47.54
N VAL A 670 -2.67 -23.63 -47.04
CA VAL A 670 -2.58 -25.07 -46.78
C VAL A 670 -2.33 -25.83 -48.11
N GLY A 671 -1.31 -26.65 -48.09
CA GLY A 671 -0.78 -27.35 -49.27
C GLY A 671 0.57 -26.87 -49.77
N GLN A 672 1.10 -25.75 -49.17
CA GLN A 672 2.44 -25.21 -49.48
C GLN A 672 3.45 -25.58 -48.41
N SER A 673 4.73 -25.77 -48.78
CA SER A 673 5.90 -25.75 -47.91
C SER A 673 6.69 -24.48 -48.20
N ALA A 674 7.40 -23.91 -47.21
CA ALA A 674 8.31 -22.79 -47.46
C ALA A 674 9.40 -23.23 -48.44
N GLY A 675 9.19 -22.94 -49.71
CA GLY A 675 10.17 -23.16 -50.77
C GLY A 675 11.10 -21.99 -50.89
N ASN A 676 12.36 -22.27 -51.05
CA ASN A 676 13.39 -21.28 -51.38
C ASN A 676 13.03 -20.57 -52.69
N GLY A 677 12.77 -19.28 -52.65
CA GLY A 677 12.95 -18.38 -53.76
C GLY A 677 11.82 -18.21 -54.74
N GLY A 678 11.39 -17.00 -54.84
CA GLY A 678 11.04 -16.37 -56.12
C GLY A 678 9.60 -16.50 -56.58
N GLY A 679 8.91 -15.39 -56.55
CA GLY A 679 7.94 -15.04 -57.60
C GLY A 679 6.50 -15.36 -57.34
N ALA A 680 5.78 -14.28 -57.06
CA ALA A 680 4.45 -13.98 -57.52
C ALA A 680 3.35 -15.00 -57.27
N ASP A 681 2.53 -14.69 -56.34
CA ASP A 681 1.10 -14.39 -56.51
C ASP A 681 0.53 -14.12 -55.12
N GLN A 682 0.40 -12.85 -54.82
CA GLN A 682 -0.43 -12.42 -53.70
C GLN A 682 -1.87 -12.68 -54.05
N PRO A 683 -2.64 -13.35 -53.19
CA PRO A 683 -4.06 -13.07 -53.15
C PRO A 683 -4.21 -11.63 -52.68
N GLY A 684 -4.83 -10.80 -53.48
CA GLY A 684 -4.99 -9.39 -53.25
C GLY A 684 -5.56 -9.13 -51.84
N ASP A 685 -4.90 -8.24 -51.18
CA ASP A 685 -5.38 -7.60 -49.96
C ASP A 685 -6.60 -6.73 -50.33
N ASN A 686 -7.76 -7.35 -50.39
CA ASN A 686 -9.06 -6.69 -50.55
C ASN A 686 -9.62 -6.45 -49.12
N GLY A 687 -8.82 -5.88 -48.28
CA GLY A 687 -9.30 -5.14 -47.13
C GLY A 687 -9.39 -3.68 -47.50
N GLY A 688 -10.52 -3.26 -48.12
CA GLY A 688 -10.78 -1.85 -48.33
C GLY A 688 -10.76 -1.09 -47.01
N ASN A 689 -9.64 -0.53 -46.71
CA ASN A 689 -9.50 0.55 -45.72
C ASN A 689 -9.13 1.79 -46.55
N THR A 690 -10.13 2.55 -46.95
CA THR A 690 -9.94 3.93 -47.40
C THR A 690 -9.46 4.71 -46.19
N GLY A 691 -8.15 4.73 -46.01
CA GLY A 691 -7.52 5.61 -45.06
C GLY A 691 -7.48 7.00 -45.62
N ASP A 692 -8.27 7.88 -45.07
CA ASP A 692 -8.08 9.31 -45.26
C ASP A 692 -6.81 9.74 -44.53
N GLN A 693 -5.81 10.18 -45.32
CA GLN A 693 -4.70 10.97 -44.83
C GLN A 693 -5.25 12.31 -44.30
N PRO A 694 -4.77 12.78 -43.13
CA PRO A 694 -5.07 14.13 -42.71
C PRO A 694 -4.26 15.12 -43.54
N GLY A 695 -4.92 15.79 -44.46
CA GLY A 695 -4.40 16.99 -45.12
C GLY A 695 -4.29 18.12 -44.13
N ASN A 696 -3.14 18.75 -44.12
CA ASN A 696 -2.83 19.98 -43.40
C ASN A 696 -3.74 21.13 -43.90
N GLY A 697 -4.48 21.79 -42.99
CA GLY A 697 -5.05 23.09 -43.35
C GLY A 697 -6.38 23.42 -42.64
N GLY A 698 -6.31 24.47 -41.80
CA GLY A 698 -7.37 25.45 -41.67
C GLY A 698 -8.42 25.24 -40.62
N ASN A 699 -8.25 25.95 -39.58
CA ASN A 699 -9.21 26.38 -38.60
C ASN A 699 -10.55 26.86 -39.21
N THR A 700 -11.63 26.14 -39.01
CA THR A 700 -12.98 26.71 -38.98
C THR A 700 -13.83 25.77 -38.13
N GLY A 701 -14.53 26.34 -37.14
CA GLY A 701 -15.43 25.63 -36.26
C GLY A 701 -16.60 25.04 -37.00
N ASP A 702 -16.75 23.75 -36.92
CA ASP A 702 -17.98 23.10 -37.41
C ASP A 702 -18.84 22.72 -36.19
N GLN A 703 -19.93 23.48 -36.07
CA GLN A 703 -21.11 22.99 -35.38
C GLN A 703 -21.65 21.78 -36.17
N PRO A 704 -22.09 20.72 -35.52
CA PRO A 704 -22.78 19.64 -36.21
C PRO A 704 -24.07 20.18 -36.81
N GLY A 705 -24.14 20.15 -38.13
CA GLY A 705 -25.28 20.55 -38.91
C GLY A 705 -26.55 19.77 -38.54
N ASN A 706 -27.61 20.50 -38.44
CA ASN A 706 -28.96 20.08 -38.27
C ASN A 706 -29.39 19.10 -39.40
N GLY A 707 -29.53 17.84 -39.10
CA GLY A 707 -30.08 16.82 -40.01
C GLY A 707 -31.02 15.92 -39.24
N GLY A 708 -32.29 16.18 -39.41
CA GLY A 708 -33.40 15.63 -38.66
C GLY A 708 -33.59 14.13 -38.85
N ASN A 709 -34.14 13.60 -37.83
CA ASN A 709 -35.25 12.68 -37.75
C ASN A 709 -35.01 11.27 -37.25
N THR A 710 -35.84 10.96 -36.35
CA THR A 710 -36.25 9.78 -35.60
C THR A 710 -35.49 9.55 -34.34
N GLY A 711 -36.06 10.08 -33.26
CA GLY A 711 -35.60 9.89 -31.90
C GLY A 711 -35.73 8.45 -31.45
N ASP A 712 -34.60 7.87 -31.15
CA ASP A 712 -34.57 6.74 -30.26
C ASP A 712 -34.12 7.31 -28.87
N GLN A 713 -35.12 7.61 -28.06
CA GLN A 713 -34.85 7.81 -26.62
C GLN A 713 -34.28 6.52 -26.08
N PRO A 714 -33.43 6.62 -25.03
CA PRO A 714 -33.08 5.46 -24.24
C PRO A 714 -34.37 4.84 -23.71
N GLY A 715 -34.81 3.76 -24.33
CA GLY A 715 -36.11 3.16 -24.09
C GLY A 715 -36.31 2.78 -22.64
N THR A 716 -37.41 3.20 -22.05
CA THR A 716 -38.06 2.51 -20.97
C THR A 716 -38.54 1.18 -21.49
N GLY A 717 -37.68 0.17 -21.52
CA GLY A 717 -38.03 -1.18 -21.95
C GLY A 717 -38.92 -1.84 -20.93
N ASN A 718 -40.11 -2.13 -21.33
CA ASN A 718 -41.09 -2.89 -20.58
C ASN A 718 -40.71 -4.39 -20.59
N GLY A 719 -40.50 -4.99 -19.45
CA GLY A 719 -40.69 -6.41 -19.14
C GLY A 719 -39.82 -7.42 -19.91
N GLY A 720 -38.54 -7.53 -19.48
CA GLY A 720 -37.69 -8.68 -19.78
C GLY A 720 -36.41 -8.55 -18.94
N ASN A 721 -36.13 -9.59 -18.18
CA ASN A 721 -35.01 -9.75 -17.23
C ASN A 721 -33.81 -8.83 -17.60
N PRO A 722 -33.33 -7.95 -16.70
CA PRO A 722 -32.28 -6.99 -17.05
C PRO A 722 -30.95 -7.72 -17.22
N GLY A 723 -30.70 -8.14 -18.42
CA GLY A 723 -29.35 -8.40 -18.89
C GLY A 723 -28.55 -7.12 -18.71
N THR A 724 -27.38 -7.21 -18.10
CA THR A 724 -26.46 -6.12 -17.79
C THR A 724 -26.01 -5.41 -19.08
N GLY A 725 -26.86 -4.55 -19.63
CA GLY A 725 -26.66 -3.84 -20.88
C GLY A 725 -25.71 -2.65 -20.73
N VAL A 726 -24.44 -2.90 -20.41
CA VAL A 726 -23.35 -1.92 -20.47
C VAL A 726 -22.38 -2.37 -21.55
N CYS A 727 -22.10 -1.51 -22.53
CA CYS A 727 -21.01 -1.76 -23.45
C CYS A 727 -19.72 -1.97 -22.67
N THR A 728 -19.00 -3.03 -22.96
CA THR A 728 -17.63 -3.12 -22.45
C THR A 728 -16.77 -2.05 -23.15
N PRO A 729 -15.79 -1.43 -22.46
CA PRO A 729 -15.01 -0.30 -22.98
C PRO A 729 -14.22 -0.58 -24.28
N TYR A 730 -14.20 -1.80 -24.75
CA TYR A 730 -13.47 -2.26 -25.93
C TYR A 730 -14.37 -2.61 -27.13
N LYS A 731 -15.66 -2.35 -27.05
CA LYS A 731 -16.58 -2.64 -28.16
C LYS A 731 -16.89 -1.37 -28.95
N SER A 732 -16.80 -1.46 -30.26
CA SER A 732 -17.17 -0.38 -31.15
C SER A 732 -18.65 -0.01 -30.99
N GLY A 733 -18.92 1.27 -31.05
CA GLY A 733 -20.26 1.82 -30.94
C GLY A 733 -20.39 3.09 -31.78
N ARG A 734 -21.51 3.73 -31.67
CA ARG A 734 -21.81 4.98 -32.40
C ARG A 734 -22.40 6.02 -31.46
N TRP A 735 -22.07 7.27 -31.69
CA TRP A 735 -22.71 8.40 -31.06
C TRP A 735 -24.13 8.61 -31.57
N VAL A 736 -25.06 8.87 -30.65
CA VAL A 736 -26.45 9.20 -30.93
C VAL A 736 -26.81 10.43 -30.10
N GLY A 737 -27.54 11.37 -30.67
CA GLY A 737 -27.95 12.59 -30.00
C GLY A 737 -29.38 12.98 -30.32
N ASP A 738 -30.06 13.69 -29.43
CA ASP A 738 -31.39 14.27 -29.59
C ASP A 738 -31.38 15.80 -29.89
N GLY A 739 -30.22 16.32 -30.30
CA GLY A 739 -29.96 17.74 -30.53
C GLY A 739 -29.51 18.54 -29.30
N ALA A 740 -29.83 18.09 -28.09
CA ALA A 740 -29.44 18.73 -26.83
C ALA A 740 -28.51 17.84 -26.01
N ARG A 741 -28.64 16.53 -26.12
CA ARG A 741 -27.92 15.57 -25.32
C ARG A 741 -27.39 14.43 -26.19
N TRP A 742 -26.30 13.80 -25.78
CA TRP A 742 -25.60 12.75 -26.50
C TRP A 742 -25.44 11.50 -25.65
N TRP A 743 -25.53 10.30 -26.25
CA TRP A 743 -25.21 9.02 -25.65
C TRP A 743 -24.48 8.12 -26.66
N TYR A 744 -23.88 7.05 -26.18
CA TYR A 744 -23.10 6.14 -27.02
C TYR A 744 -23.71 4.75 -27.02
N VAL A 745 -24.12 4.27 -28.17
CA VAL A 745 -24.82 2.96 -28.39
C VAL A 745 -23.81 1.94 -28.90
N CYS A 746 -23.88 0.72 -28.36
CA CYS A 746 -23.00 -0.38 -28.74
C CYS A 746 -23.41 -0.96 -30.08
N ASN A 747 -22.45 -1.24 -30.97
CA ASN A 747 -22.73 -1.82 -32.29
C ASN A 747 -23.23 -3.27 -32.23
N ASP A 748 -23.03 -3.98 -31.14
CA ASP A 748 -23.49 -5.35 -30.94
C ASP A 748 -24.92 -5.47 -30.39
N GLY A 749 -25.62 -4.34 -30.27
CA GLY A 749 -26.96 -4.31 -29.71
C GLY A 749 -27.07 -4.56 -28.21
N SER A 750 -25.96 -4.62 -27.49
CA SER A 750 -25.93 -4.89 -26.03
C SER A 750 -26.41 -3.73 -25.16
N GLY A 751 -26.70 -2.56 -25.74
CA GLY A 751 -27.21 -1.40 -25.03
C GLY A 751 -26.41 -0.12 -25.28
N TYR A 752 -26.31 0.75 -24.28
CA TYR A 752 -25.62 2.03 -24.34
C TYR A 752 -24.78 2.25 -23.09
N LEU A 753 -23.79 3.16 -23.16
CA LEU A 753 -22.91 3.49 -22.02
C LEU A 753 -23.67 4.28 -20.96
N ARG A 754 -23.43 3.98 -19.67
CA ARG A 754 -24.02 4.68 -18.52
C ARG A 754 -23.19 4.50 -17.25
N SER A 755 -23.40 5.41 -16.30
CA SER A 755 -22.87 5.31 -14.92
C SER A 755 -21.35 5.16 -14.83
N GLY A 756 -20.57 5.96 -15.57
CA GLY A 756 -19.12 5.88 -15.42
C GLY A 756 -18.29 6.55 -16.50
N TRP A 757 -16.97 6.36 -16.37
CA TRP A 757 -15.97 6.81 -17.32
C TRP A 757 -15.72 5.77 -18.41
N TYR A 758 -15.60 6.23 -19.65
CA TYR A 758 -15.32 5.38 -20.80
C TYR A 758 -14.34 6.03 -21.75
N LEU A 759 -13.38 5.26 -22.23
CA LEU A 759 -12.42 5.69 -23.24
C LEU A 759 -13.01 5.41 -24.65
N ILE A 760 -13.25 6.46 -25.41
CA ILE A 760 -13.79 6.38 -26.78
C ILE A 760 -12.89 7.21 -27.69
N GLY A 761 -12.27 6.60 -28.68
CA GLY A 761 -11.40 7.29 -29.61
C GLY A 761 -10.24 8.03 -28.96
N ASN A 762 -9.56 7.42 -27.97
CA ASN A 762 -8.46 8.01 -27.18
C ASN A 762 -8.82 9.21 -26.30
N ARG A 763 -10.10 9.44 -26.02
CA ARG A 763 -10.56 10.47 -25.09
C ARG A 763 -11.51 9.88 -24.07
N TYR A 764 -11.44 10.35 -22.82
CA TYR A 764 -12.35 9.94 -21.75
C TYR A 764 -13.63 10.76 -21.80
N TYR A 765 -14.76 10.06 -21.62
CA TYR A 765 -16.11 10.60 -21.53
C TYR A 765 -16.78 10.07 -20.28
N TYR A 766 -17.62 10.87 -19.66
CA TYR A 766 -18.42 10.43 -18.53
C TYR A 766 -19.89 10.39 -18.89
N PHE A 767 -20.56 9.25 -18.59
CA PHE A 767 -21.99 9.07 -18.80
C PHE A 767 -22.73 8.97 -17.47
N GLY A 768 -23.86 9.65 -17.36
CA GLY A 768 -24.72 9.58 -16.20
C GLY A 768 -25.46 8.25 -16.05
N PRO A 769 -26.18 8.04 -14.93
CA PRO A 769 -27.03 6.87 -14.75
C PRO A 769 -28.15 6.78 -15.80
N ASP A 770 -28.55 7.91 -16.34
CA ASP A 770 -29.52 8.07 -17.42
C ASP A 770 -28.96 7.76 -18.82
N GLY A 771 -27.66 7.53 -18.92
CA GLY A 771 -26.94 7.20 -20.17
C GLY A 771 -26.50 8.40 -20.99
N TYR A 772 -26.77 9.62 -20.55
CA TYR A 772 -26.32 10.81 -21.27
C TYR A 772 -24.89 11.22 -20.91
N MET A 773 -24.18 11.71 -21.92
CA MET A 773 -22.82 12.24 -21.81
C MET A 773 -22.81 13.57 -21.05
N TYR A 774 -21.88 13.70 -20.11
CA TYR A 774 -21.65 14.94 -19.37
C TYR A 774 -20.76 15.91 -20.16
N THR A 775 -21.01 17.21 -19.94
CA THR A 775 -20.15 18.33 -20.39
C THR A 775 -19.96 19.32 -19.24
N GLY A 776 -18.90 20.13 -19.29
CA GLY A 776 -18.60 21.11 -18.23
C GLY A 776 -17.93 20.46 -17.03
N TRP A 777 -18.08 21.13 -15.87
CA TRP A 777 -17.44 20.68 -14.63
C TRP A 777 -18.14 19.46 -14.03
N LEU A 778 -17.38 18.43 -13.77
CA LEU A 778 -17.83 17.19 -13.13
C LEU A 778 -17.00 16.91 -11.88
N ASN A 779 -17.66 16.78 -10.73
CA ASN A 779 -17.02 16.30 -9.49
C ASN A 779 -17.31 14.81 -9.30
N ARG A 780 -16.26 13.99 -9.18
CA ARG A 780 -16.35 12.55 -8.87
C ARG A 780 -15.25 12.13 -7.90
N GLY A 781 -15.65 11.53 -6.81
CA GLY A 781 -14.71 11.08 -5.77
C GLY A 781 -13.87 12.24 -5.18
N GLY A 782 -14.45 13.43 -5.11
CA GLY A 782 -13.74 14.62 -4.61
C GLY A 782 -12.79 15.28 -5.62
N ARG A 783 -12.63 14.70 -6.81
CA ARG A 783 -11.83 15.29 -7.90
C ARG A 783 -12.73 16.03 -8.88
N TRP A 784 -12.22 17.15 -9.40
CA TRP A 784 -12.88 17.94 -10.44
C TRP A 784 -12.28 17.60 -11.80
N TYR A 785 -13.16 17.33 -12.74
CA TYR A 785 -12.85 17.10 -14.15
C TYR A 785 -13.56 18.16 -14.98
N TYR A 786 -12.95 18.54 -16.08
CA TYR A 786 -13.62 19.39 -17.06
C TYR A 786 -13.81 18.63 -18.37
N LEU A 787 -15.05 18.48 -18.78
CA LEU A 787 -15.42 17.87 -20.06
C LEU A 787 -15.83 19.01 -21.01
N ASN A 788 -15.15 19.07 -22.14
CA ASN A 788 -15.45 20.12 -23.12
C ASN A 788 -16.85 19.99 -23.74
N ASN A 789 -17.20 20.86 -24.66
CA ASN A 789 -18.54 20.84 -25.30
C ASN A 789 -18.81 19.56 -26.11
N SER A 790 -17.78 18.83 -26.51
CA SER A 790 -17.92 17.51 -27.13
C SER A 790 -17.97 16.36 -26.11
N GLY A 791 -17.94 16.67 -24.81
CA GLY A 791 -17.94 15.69 -23.71
C GLY A 791 -16.58 15.05 -23.42
N ALA A 792 -15.54 15.39 -24.16
CA ALA A 792 -14.21 14.85 -23.94
C ALA A 792 -13.55 15.49 -22.72
N MET A 793 -12.97 14.69 -21.85
CA MET A 793 -12.21 15.16 -20.69
C MET A 793 -10.96 15.92 -21.15
N GLU A 794 -10.77 17.12 -20.62
CA GLU A 794 -9.62 17.96 -20.91
C GLU A 794 -8.51 17.76 -19.88
N THR A 795 -7.27 17.87 -20.32
CA THR A 795 -6.05 17.79 -19.50
C THR A 795 -5.08 18.93 -19.86
N GLY A 796 -4.17 19.27 -18.94
CA GLY A 796 -3.28 20.42 -19.12
C GLY A 796 -3.99 21.75 -18.86
N TRP A 797 -3.53 22.83 -19.48
CA TRP A 797 -4.11 24.16 -19.31
C TRP A 797 -5.42 24.31 -20.10
N VAL A 798 -6.51 24.59 -19.42
CA VAL A 798 -7.86 24.75 -19.98
C VAL A 798 -8.42 26.10 -19.59
N LYS A 799 -8.91 26.87 -20.55
CA LYS A 799 -9.60 28.14 -20.29
C LYS A 799 -11.10 27.90 -20.19
N VAL A 800 -11.71 28.21 -19.05
CA VAL A 800 -13.16 28.12 -18.83
C VAL A 800 -13.66 29.48 -18.39
N GLY A 801 -14.46 30.11 -19.26
CA GLY A 801 -14.81 31.51 -19.08
C GLY A 801 -13.56 32.40 -19.14
N ASP A 802 -13.39 33.27 -18.18
CA ASP A 802 -12.23 34.18 -18.08
C ASP A 802 -11.05 33.59 -17.27
N SER A 803 -11.21 32.39 -16.71
CA SER A 803 -10.23 31.74 -15.84
C SER A 803 -9.49 30.60 -16.52
N TRP A 804 -8.19 30.45 -16.19
CA TRP A 804 -7.37 29.33 -16.59
C TRP A 804 -7.27 28.31 -15.47
N PHE A 805 -7.44 27.03 -15.80
CA PHE A 805 -7.32 25.91 -14.89
C PHE A 805 -6.28 24.93 -15.43
N TYR A 806 -5.48 24.35 -14.55
CA TYR A 806 -4.59 23.25 -14.92
C TYR A 806 -5.21 21.94 -14.50
N MET A 807 -5.56 21.13 -15.49
CA MET A 807 -6.09 19.78 -15.28
C MET A 807 -4.94 18.78 -15.32
N SER A 808 -4.85 17.91 -14.34
CA SER A 808 -3.81 16.86 -14.33
C SER A 808 -4.00 15.87 -15.48
N SER A 809 -3.04 14.97 -15.71
CA SER A 809 -3.11 13.99 -16.81
C SER A 809 -4.26 12.99 -16.67
N ASN A 810 -4.84 12.92 -15.49
CA ASN A 810 -6.02 12.08 -15.18
C ASN A 810 -7.30 12.92 -14.93
N GLY A 811 -7.26 14.19 -15.33
CA GLY A 811 -8.37 15.13 -15.27
C GLY A 811 -8.45 16.03 -14.03
#